data_1b11824e5ea268628b8265a146177fc4
#
_entry.id   1b11824e5ea268628b8265a146177fc4
#
_cell.length_a   1.000
_cell.length_b   1.000
_cell.length_c   1.000
_cell.angle_alpha   90.00
_cell.angle_beta   90.00
_cell.angle_gamma   90.00
#
_symmetry.space_group_name_H-M   'P 1'
#
loop_
_entity.id
_entity.type
_entity.pdbx_description
1 polymer ?
#
loop_
_entity_poly.entity_id
_entity_poly.type
_entity_poly.pdbx_seq_one_letter_code
_entity_poly.pdbx_strand_id
1 'polypeptide(L)'
;MEEAVCEGQRGDSDMSGSDSESDVEGEDHVWGCSGVNAEAYKRKMVIWRNEIVGKGQWFASADAFRCSIWKYAIAHRFDYKLQRNCKQRIVVTCEASGCEFFICVRGNPRFEGMFVKEFRGMHKHSVGDECQAGKWGRRRMRARLLARLVEGKIRLSSDYSPTEIMKDLELELGITLSYMQSWRAREYVRLLVMGRPVDQYKLLPWMCAAIERANPDSRAFVELDGCRFKRMFVSLGAGLNGFIMGCRKMLFVDGTHLSGPYEGTLLAAVALDADNHLFDVAYAVVGGETNEDWLWFLTTLHQVLGGLKPVIMSDRNDGLVEGVPAVFGAENHAYCVRHLMENLLTEASRLGIRRNASKDLVKEMFNRIAYATTVAEYDAAMDEMRRFKRELAVWVERNDPQHWAQSKFTKDRWGKLNNNPVESWNKWMRKLRAMSIPWLLLGHQQKVGLKWDRRKAEMQKWANNVGDRIEKKLSKELVYADSVVDVQMYDRASGEYSVQLSNSRRLVVTLSKGECTCRWWQINGFPCRHAMAVIRKEKLWVYDFVNVCYKTCTQRLCYMNNVHPMETHDMATVDERTGRVSGGAALDDNFNRRILPPSNPRKRGRPKSRRRESQTQGVRTKRCSKCHETGHYKNTCRNPRADFDADYEGDLVAVEDLLGGTA
;
A
#
# COMPACT_ATOMS: atom_id res chain seq x y z
N MET A 1 -19.12 -43.22 -27.62
CA MET A 1 -19.68 -42.36 -26.56
C MET A 1 -18.53 -41.90 -25.71
N GLU A 2 -17.96 -40.78 -26.13
CA GLU A 2 -16.87 -40.10 -25.42
C GLU A 2 -17.29 -38.68 -25.33
N GLU A 3 -17.38 -38.20 -24.11
CA GLU A 3 -17.79 -36.84 -23.76
C GLU A 3 -16.88 -35.82 -24.41
N ALA A 4 -17.46 -35.00 -25.24
CA ALA A 4 -16.82 -33.79 -25.78
C ALA A 4 -16.69 -32.83 -24.58
N VAL A 5 -15.59 -32.91 -23.87
CA VAL A 5 -15.15 -31.87 -22.93
C VAL A 5 -14.95 -30.59 -23.78
N CYS A 6 -15.89 -29.69 -23.68
CA CYS A 6 -15.69 -28.29 -24.05
C CYS A 6 -14.46 -27.78 -23.28
N GLU A 7 -13.30 -27.75 -23.93
CA GLU A 7 -12.21 -26.89 -23.49
C GLU A 7 -12.67 -25.44 -23.67
N GLY A 8 -13.51 -24.99 -22.73
CA GLY A 8 -13.71 -23.59 -22.48
C GLY A 8 -12.34 -23.00 -22.18
N GLN A 9 -11.96 -21.99 -22.93
CA GLN A 9 -10.88 -21.12 -22.54
C GLN A 9 -11.06 -20.83 -21.05
N ARG A 10 -10.26 -21.48 -20.22
CA ARG A 10 -10.08 -21.04 -18.86
C ARG A 10 -9.44 -19.66 -19.01
N GLY A 11 -10.29 -18.66 -19.01
CA GLY A 11 -9.84 -17.30 -18.74
C GLY A 11 -8.98 -17.39 -17.50
N ASP A 12 -7.82 -16.75 -17.55
CA ASP A 12 -6.89 -16.68 -16.45
C ASP A 12 -7.59 -16.21 -15.16
N SER A 13 -8.36 -17.07 -14.53
CA SER A 13 -8.84 -16.89 -13.15
C SER A 13 -7.66 -16.90 -12.15
N ASP A 14 -6.50 -17.38 -12.57
CA ASP A 14 -5.25 -17.31 -11.83
C ASP A 14 -4.57 -15.92 -11.86
N MET A 15 -5.15 -14.93 -12.55
CA MET A 15 -4.63 -13.56 -12.53
C MET A 15 -5.06 -12.77 -11.28
N SER A 16 -5.87 -13.33 -10.40
CA SER A 16 -6.24 -12.70 -9.12
C SER A 16 -5.36 -13.11 -7.94
N GLY A 17 -4.47 -14.06 -8.12
CA GLY A 17 -3.58 -14.56 -7.09
C GLY A 17 -2.12 -14.20 -7.37
N SER A 18 -1.52 -13.51 -6.48
CA SER A 18 -0.11 -13.59 -6.12
C SER A 18 0.97 -12.73 -6.78
N ASP A 19 0.74 -11.99 -7.85
CA ASP A 19 1.82 -11.08 -8.32
C ASP A 19 2.11 -9.90 -7.35
N SER A 20 1.31 -9.72 -6.32
CA SER A 20 1.45 -8.62 -5.35
C SER A 20 2.10 -9.03 -4.01
N GLU A 21 2.20 -10.32 -3.72
CA GLU A 21 2.60 -10.75 -2.37
C GLU A 21 4.10 -10.87 -2.17
N SER A 22 4.86 -11.20 -3.21
CA SER A 22 6.32 -11.37 -3.09
C SER A 22 7.09 -10.06 -2.88
N ASP A 23 6.54 -8.92 -3.29
CA ASP A 23 7.21 -7.63 -3.11
C ASP A 23 6.99 -7.01 -1.72
N VAL A 24 6.02 -7.53 -0.95
CA VAL A 24 5.67 -6.98 0.37
C VAL A 24 6.24 -7.80 1.52
N GLU A 25 6.46 -9.09 1.34
CA GLU A 25 6.92 -9.97 2.42
C GLU A 25 8.44 -10.00 2.61
N GLY A 26 9.22 -9.62 1.59
CA GLY A 26 10.69 -9.60 1.68
C GLY A 26 11.29 -8.38 2.39
N GLU A 27 10.52 -7.31 2.59
CA GLU A 27 11.06 -6.08 3.19
C GLU A 27 10.98 -6.03 4.73
N ASP A 28 10.16 -6.84 5.35
CA ASP A 28 9.98 -6.82 6.81
C ASP A 28 11.11 -7.53 7.59
N HIS A 29 12.06 -8.21 6.92
CA HIS A 29 13.08 -9.04 7.58
C HIS A 29 14.51 -8.51 7.59
N VAL A 30 14.82 -7.38 6.97
CA VAL A 30 16.20 -6.87 6.89
C VAL A 30 16.69 -6.23 8.20
N TRP A 31 15.79 -5.89 9.13
CA TRP A 31 16.14 -5.29 10.42
C TRP A 31 15.50 -5.99 11.64
N GLY A 32 15.04 -7.20 11.48
CA GLY A 32 14.72 -8.04 12.61
C GLY A 32 16.02 -8.42 13.33
N CYS A 33 16.30 -7.77 14.45
CA CYS A 33 17.24 -8.32 15.44
C CYS A 33 16.65 -9.63 15.98
N SER A 34 16.69 -10.66 15.20
CA SER A 34 16.44 -12.03 15.62
C SER A 34 17.68 -12.52 16.35
N GLY A 35 17.64 -12.41 17.64
CA GLY A 35 18.65 -12.90 18.54
C GLY A 35 18.74 -11.96 19.73
N VAL A 36 18.11 -12.36 20.82
CA VAL A 36 18.34 -11.72 22.12
C VAL A 36 19.83 -11.74 22.33
N ASN A 37 20.50 -10.61 22.19
CA ASN A 37 21.87 -10.48 22.61
C ASN A 37 21.85 -10.51 24.15
N ALA A 38 21.87 -11.72 24.72
CA ALA A 38 21.82 -11.96 26.15
C ALA A 38 22.94 -11.19 26.87
N GLU A 39 24.05 -10.93 26.18
CA GLU A 39 25.11 -10.09 26.71
C GLU A 39 24.74 -8.61 26.75
N ALA A 40 24.09 -8.07 25.73
CA ALA A 40 23.63 -6.68 25.74
C ALA A 40 22.59 -6.44 26.84
N TYR A 41 21.70 -7.40 27.06
CA TYR A 41 20.78 -7.39 28.20
C TYR A 41 21.53 -7.40 29.54
N LYS A 42 22.47 -8.31 29.73
CA LYS A 42 23.29 -8.40 30.96
C LYS A 42 24.06 -7.10 31.21
N ARG A 43 24.73 -6.55 30.19
CA ARG A 43 25.46 -5.26 30.31
C ARG A 43 24.51 -4.11 30.69
N LYS A 44 23.33 -4.05 30.07
CA LYS A 44 22.33 -3.02 30.38
C LYS A 44 21.79 -3.14 31.81
N MET A 45 21.52 -4.36 32.29
CA MET A 45 21.10 -4.60 33.65
C MET A 45 22.17 -4.23 34.68
N VAL A 46 23.44 -4.48 34.43
CA VAL A 46 24.54 -4.04 35.28
C VAL A 46 24.59 -2.51 35.39
N ILE A 47 24.48 -1.80 34.27
CA ILE A 47 24.43 -0.33 34.26
C ILE A 47 23.23 0.17 35.05
N TRP A 48 22.05 -0.42 34.86
CA TRP A 48 20.83 0.00 35.51
C TRP A 48 20.78 -0.29 37.03
N ARG A 49 21.49 -1.32 37.51
CA ARG A 49 21.71 -1.58 38.93
C ARG A 49 22.47 -0.46 39.61
N ASN A 50 23.33 0.24 38.90
CA ASN A 50 24.16 1.32 39.39
C ASN A 50 23.58 2.71 39.10
N GLU A 51 22.34 2.83 38.58
CA GLU A 51 21.69 4.13 38.31
C GLU A 51 21.46 4.95 39.58
N ILE A 52 21.30 4.29 40.75
CA ILE A 52 21.20 4.95 42.05
C ILE A 52 22.26 4.34 42.98
N VAL A 53 23.23 5.17 43.32
CA VAL A 53 24.41 4.74 44.09
C VAL A 53 24.21 5.01 45.59
N GLY A 54 23.53 6.13 45.95
CA GLY A 54 23.31 6.41 47.36
C GLY A 54 23.08 7.88 47.71
N LYS A 55 23.21 8.20 48.99
CA LYS A 55 23.06 9.54 49.55
C LYS A 55 24.09 10.50 48.89
N GLY A 56 23.63 11.72 48.58
CA GLY A 56 24.47 12.76 47.93
C GLY A 56 24.47 12.74 46.41
N GLN A 57 24.00 11.67 45.77
CA GLN A 57 23.94 11.61 44.31
C GLN A 57 23.03 12.71 43.75
N TRP A 58 23.48 13.32 42.66
CA TRP A 58 22.79 14.43 42.01
C TRP A 58 22.18 14.01 40.67
N PHE A 59 21.02 14.60 40.35
CA PHE A 59 20.28 14.41 39.12
C PHE A 59 19.94 15.76 38.50
N ALA A 60 20.10 15.94 37.20
CA ALA A 60 19.86 17.20 36.50
C ALA A 60 18.39 17.69 36.58
N SER A 61 17.43 16.80 36.80
CA SER A 61 16.01 17.15 36.94
C SER A 61 15.23 16.08 37.73
N ALA A 62 14.04 16.43 38.16
CA ALA A 62 13.08 15.48 38.71
C ALA A 62 12.73 14.33 37.75
N ASP A 63 12.70 14.61 36.45
CA ASP A 63 12.43 13.58 35.43
C ASP A 63 13.64 12.68 35.20
N ALA A 64 14.86 13.20 35.33
CA ALA A 64 16.07 12.38 35.31
C ALA A 64 16.06 11.38 36.49
N PHE A 65 15.77 11.82 37.70
CA PHE A 65 15.63 10.92 38.86
C PHE A 65 14.52 9.88 38.67
N ARG A 66 13.35 10.28 38.13
CA ARG A 66 12.26 9.33 37.87
C ARG A 66 12.66 8.27 36.84
N CYS A 67 13.49 8.62 35.91
CA CYS A 67 14.05 7.68 34.94
C CYS A 67 15.02 6.70 35.60
N SER A 68 15.90 7.21 36.46
CA SER A 68 16.90 6.39 37.17
C SER A 68 16.27 5.45 38.18
N ILE A 69 15.29 5.89 39.02
CA ILE A 69 14.59 4.99 39.93
C ILE A 69 13.81 3.89 39.20
N TRP A 70 13.23 4.21 38.02
CA TRP A 70 12.53 3.23 37.24
C TRP A 70 13.48 2.17 36.67
N LYS A 71 14.64 2.54 36.10
CA LYS A 71 15.67 1.63 35.65
C LYS A 71 16.22 0.77 36.78
N TYR A 72 16.51 1.41 37.91
CA TYR A 72 16.98 0.77 39.14
C TYR A 72 15.98 -0.30 39.63
N ALA A 73 14.70 0.03 39.67
CA ALA A 73 13.65 -0.89 40.14
C ALA A 73 13.51 -2.10 39.19
N ILE A 74 13.64 -1.91 37.85
CA ILE A 74 13.64 -3.01 36.88
C ILE A 74 14.85 -3.91 37.09
N ALA A 75 16.05 -3.32 37.22
CA ALA A 75 17.28 -4.08 37.38
C ALA A 75 17.37 -4.85 38.70
N HIS A 76 16.71 -4.34 39.73
CA HIS A 76 16.60 -4.95 41.06
C HIS A 76 15.31 -5.74 41.25
N ARG A 77 14.43 -5.82 40.25
CA ARG A 77 13.19 -6.62 40.23
C ARG A 77 12.24 -6.35 41.39
N PHE A 78 11.90 -5.07 41.67
CA PHE A 78 10.89 -4.68 42.67
C PHE A 78 9.99 -3.59 42.15
N ASP A 79 8.79 -3.47 42.75
CA ASP A 79 7.86 -2.37 42.51
C ASP A 79 7.94 -1.31 43.61
N TYR A 80 7.72 -0.05 43.23
CA TYR A 80 7.84 1.06 44.17
C TYR A 80 6.63 1.99 44.13
N LYS A 81 6.37 2.66 45.24
CA LYS A 81 5.38 3.73 45.41
C LYS A 81 6.05 5.08 45.49
N LEU A 82 5.47 6.08 44.83
CA LEU A 82 5.84 7.48 45.02
C LEU A 82 4.94 8.08 46.09
N GLN A 83 5.42 8.14 47.34
CA GLN A 83 4.71 8.74 48.47
C GLN A 83 4.57 10.25 48.30
N ARG A 84 5.60 10.88 47.75
CA ARG A 84 5.61 12.29 47.34
C ARG A 84 6.25 12.42 45.98
N ASN A 85 5.67 13.23 45.10
CA ASN A 85 6.10 13.34 43.73
C ASN A 85 5.94 14.77 43.18
N CYS A 86 6.73 15.70 43.70
CA CYS A 86 6.75 17.08 43.24
C CYS A 86 8.18 17.49 42.81
N LYS A 87 8.31 18.64 42.11
CA LYS A 87 9.62 19.15 41.65
C LYS A 87 10.60 19.45 42.81
N GLN A 88 10.10 19.70 44.01
CA GLN A 88 10.92 20.03 45.19
C GLN A 88 11.29 18.79 46.01
N ARG A 89 10.44 17.75 46.02
CA ARG A 89 10.68 16.54 46.80
C ARG A 89 10.01 15.32 46.19
N ILE A 90 10.81 14.26 46.04
CA ILE A 90 10.31 12.95 45.63
C ILE A 90 10.66 11.95 46.70
N VAL A 91 9.68 11.16 47.14
CA VAL A 91 9.86 10.10 48.11
C VAL A 91 9.39 8.80 47.51
N VAL A 92 10.28 7.81 47.52
CA VAL A 92 10.07 6.48 46.93
C VAL A 92 10.16 5.44 48.03
N THR A 93 9.20 4.53 48.08
CA THR A 93 9.18 3.35 48.96
C THR A 93 8.90 2.11 48.17
N CYS A 94 9.32 0.94 48.64
CA CYS A 94 8.91 -0.32 48.04
C CYS A 94 7.39 -0.50 48.17
N GLU A 95 6.79 -1.23 47.21
CA GLU A 95 5.36 -1.53 47.22
C GLU A 95 5.01 -2.66 48.22
N ALA A 96 5.98 -3.53 48.52
CA ALA A 96 5.82 -4.61 49.49
C ALA A 96 5.63 -4.05 50.90
N SER A 97 4.64 -4.60 51.60
CA SER A 97 4.30 -4.17 52.95
C SER A 97 5.45 -4.49 53.90
N GLY A 98 5.81 -3.51 54.78
CA GLY A 98 6.88 -3.68 55.78
C GLY A 98 8.32 -3.61 55.24
N CYS A 99 8.52 -3.34 53.96
CA CYS A 99 9.85 -3.21 53.34
C CYS A 99 10.49 -1.86 53.74
N GLU A 100 11.78 -1.91 54.12
CA GLU A 100 12.56 -0.73 54.55
C GLU A 100 13.16 0.09 53.43
N PHE A 101 13.03 -0.37 52.17
CA PHE A 101 13.54 0.38 51.03
C PHE A 101 12.91 1.77 50.96
N PHE A 102 13.78 2.79 50.96
CA PHE A 102 13.37 4.17 51.00
C PHE A 102 14.37 5.08 50.29
N ILE A 103 13.85 5.99 49.45
CA ILE A 103 14.66 7.05 48.84
C ILE A 103 13.93 8.37 49.00
N CYS A 104 14.62 9.38 49.53
CA CYS A 104 14.15 10.75 49.57
C CYS A 104 15.07 11.66 48.76
N VAL A 105 14.52 12.29 47.72
CA VAL A 105 15.24 13.22 46.87
C VAL A 105 14.66 14.61 47.03
N ARG A 106 15.52 15.62 47.12
CA ARG A 106 15.12 17.04 47.25
C ARG A 106 15.67 17.87 46.09
N GLY A 107 14.86 18.81 45.60
CA GLY A 107 15.30 19.85 44.71
C GLY A 107 16.12 20.91 45.42
N ASN A 108 17.10 21.47 44.75
CA ASN A 108 17.84 22.63 45.29
C ASN A 108 17.17 23.92 44.79
N PRO A 109 16.83 24.85 45.71
CA PRO A 109 16.21 26.13 45.32
C PRO A 109 17.11 27.04 44.47
N ARG A 110 18.45 26.85 44.56
CA ARG A 110 19.44 27.70 43.89
C ARG A 110 19.94 27.15 42.59
N PHE A 111 19.75 25.87 42.28
CA PHE A 111 20.21 25.22 41.08
C PHE A 111 19.13 24.28 40.52
N GLU A 112 18.96 24.25 39.22
CA GLU A 112 18.14 23.22 38.56
C GLU A 112 18.74 21.84 38.85
N GLY A 113 17.99 20.97 39.56
CA GLY A 113 18.41 19.61 39.84
C GLY A 113 17.86 19.07 41.16
N MET A 114 18.15 17.80 41.39
CA MET A 114 17.72 17.08 42.59
C MET A 114 18.87 16.26 43.18
N PHE A 115 18.96 16.16 44.47
CA PHE A 115 19.95 15.34 45.17
C PHE A 115 19.31 14.33 46.11
N VAL A 116 19.91 13.16 46.25
CA VAL A 116 19.48 12.12 47.17
C VAL A 116 19.83 12.53 48.60
N LYS A 117 18.82 12.88 49.40
CA LYS A 117 18.99 13.24 50.79
C LYS A 117 19.14 12.02 51.70
N GLU A 118 18.33 10.98 51.43
CA GLU A 118 18.32 9.73 52.17
C GLU A 118 18.12 8.55 51.25
N PHE A 119 18.88 7.48 51.52
CA PHE A 119 18.86 6.25 50.73
C PHE A 119 18.99 5.05 51.70
N ARG A 120 17.98 4.17 51.67
CA ARG A 120 18.00 2.84 52.28
C ARG A 120 17.73 1.84 51.15
N GLY A 121 18.78 1.16 50.69
CA GLY A 121 18.71 0.28 49.52
C GLY A 121 18.34 -1.17 49.82
N MET A 122 18.22 -1.53 51.13
CA MET A 122 17.93 -2.91 51.53
C MET A 122 16.45 -3.23 51.45
N HIS A 123 16.13 -4.41 50.93
CA HIS A 123 14.78 -4.96 50.96
C HIS A 123 14.70 -6.08 52.00
N LYS A 124 13.59 -6.14 52.76
CA LYS A 124 13.33 -7.18 53.75
C LYS A 124 12.54 -8.39 53.23
N HIS A 125 12.32 -8.44 51.95
CA HIS A 125 11.63 -9.54 51.25
C HIS A 125 12.45 -10.07 50.10
N SER A 126 12.20 -11.29 49.66
CA SER A 126 12.82 -11.84 48.45
C SER A 126 12.43 -11.01 47.26
N VAL A 127 13.43 -10.44 46.61
CA VAL A 127 13.23 -9.61 45.43
C VAL A 127 13.08 -10.58 44.23
N GLY A 128 11.85 -10.74 43.78
CA GLY A 128 11.55 -11.64 42.64
C GLY A 128 10.46 -12.68 42.89
N ASP A 129 10.17 -13.07 44.17
CA ASP A 129 9.26 -14.20 44.41
C ASP A 129 7.78 -13.81 44.60
N GLU A 130 7.48 -12.58 45.06
CA GLU A 130 6.09 -12.15 45.30
C GLU A 130 5.42 -11.44 44.12
N CYS A 131 6.16 -11.12 43.07
CA CYS A 131 5.62 -10.52 41.85
C CYS A 131 5.49 -11.57 40.78
N GLN A 132 4.27 -11.93 40.46
CA GLN A 132 3.97 -12.81 39.31
C GLN A 132 4.74 -12.37 38.07
N ALA A 133 5.54 -13.25 37.53
CA ALA A 133 6.32 -13.04 36.31
C ALA A 133 5.48 -12.34 35.23
N GLY A 134 5.96 -11.23 34.75
CA GLY A 134 5.30 -10.46 33.68
C GLY A 134 4.42 -9.29 34.11
N LYS A 135 4.26 -8.97 35.41
CA LYS A 135 3.47 -7.82 35.88
C LYS A 135 4.28 -6.61 36.35
N TRP A 136 5.59 -6.66 36.24
CA TRP A 136 6.51 -5.60 36.68
C TRP A 136 6.28 -4.29 35.94
N GLY A 137 6.10 -3.21 36.67
CA GLY A 137 6.07 -1.87 36.10
C GLY A 137 4.86 -1.52 35.23
N ARG A 138 3.90 -2.41 35.00
CA ARG A 138 2.74 -2.17 34.09
C ARG A 138 1.94 -0.91 34.44
N ARG A 139 1.75 -0.61 35.70
CA ARG A 139 0.91 0.53 36.16
C ARG A 139 1.60 1.89 36.08
N ARG A 140 2.94 1.95 35.96
CA ARG A 140 3.71 3.19 36.12
C ARG A 140 4.55 3.60 34.96
N MET A 141 4.58 2.81 33.87
CA MET A 141 5.32 3.17 32.69
C MET A 141 4.65 4.32 31.95
N ARG A 142 5.12 5.52 32.21
CA ARG A 142 4.70 6.69 31.44
C ARG A 142 5.29 6.64 30.05
N ALA A 143 4.51 7.06 29.06
CA ALA A 143 4.92 7.11 27.65
C ALA A 143 6.29 7.80 27.43
N ARG A 144 6.63 8.80 28.24
CA ARG A 144 7.93 9.50 28.21
C ARG A 144 9.13 8.63 28.56
N LEU A 145 9.00 7.71 29.52
CA LEU A 145 10.08 6.78 29.91
C LEU A 145 10.27 5.71 28.83
N LEU A 146 9.17 5.14 28.35
CA LEU A 146 9.19 4.19 27.23
C LEU A 146 9.78 4.82 25.97
N ALA A 147 9.43 6.07 25.69
CA ALA A 147 9.94 6.80 24.55
C ALA A 147 11.47 6.84 24.52
N ARG A 148 12.12 7.12 25.67
CA ARG A 148 13.59 7.11 25.76
C ARG A 148 14.24 5.76 25.45
N LEU A 149 13.53 4.65 25.72
CA LEU A 149 14.03 3.31 25.43
C LEU A 149 13.97 2.98 23.93
N VAL A 150 12.92 3.47 23.27
CA VAL A 150 12.64 3.14 21.86
C VAL A 150 13.04 4.24 20.90
N GLU A 151 13.52 5.41 21.41
CA GLU A 151 13.88 6.56 20.58
C GLU A 151 14.90 6.20 19.50
N GLY A 152 15.98 5.50 19.87
CA GLY A 152 17.01 5.11 18.91
C GLY A 152 16.46 4.21 17.78
N LYS A 153 15.57 3.27 18.12
CA LYS A 153 14.95 2.38 17.14
C LYS A 153 13.97 3.14 16.22
N ILE A 154 13.18 4.06 16.76
CA ILE A 154 12.25 4.89 15.98
C ILE A 154 12.99 5.89 15.07
N ARG A 155 14.17 6.38 15.50
CA ARG A 155 15.01 7.23 14.65
C ARG A 155 15.58 6.46 13.46
N LEU A 156 15.91 5.18 13.65
CA LEU A 156 16.42 4.30 12.61
C LEU A 156 15.31 3.78 11.68
N SER A 157 14.12 3.51 12.23
CA SER A 157 12.96 2.99 11.49
C SER A 157 11.72 3.79 11.84
N SER A 158 11.34 4.72 10.98
CA SER A 158 10.18 5.60 11.17
C SER A 158 8.85 4.83 11.23
N ASP A 159 8.80 3.63 10.68
CA ASP A 159 7.62 2.76 10.64
C ASP A 159 7.56 1.73 11.77
N TYR A 160 8.51 1.78 12.73
CA TYR A 160 8.56 0.91 13.90
C TYR A 160 7.21 0.88 14.64
N SER A 161 6.54 -0.26 14.58
CA SER A 161 5.14 -0.40 14.99
C SER A 161 4.99 -0.58 16.52
N PRO A 162 3.83 -0.28 17.11
CA PRO A 162 3.58 -0.56 18.53
C PRO A 162 3.72 -2.04 18.87
N THR A 163 3.40 -2.95 17.96
CA THR A 163 3.54 -4.40 18.16
C THR A 163 5.00 -4.84 18.19
N GLU A 164 5.85 -4.23 17.36
CA GLU A 164 7.30 -4.45 17.40
C GLU A 164 7.89 -3.91 18.70
N ILE A 165 7.48 -2.70 19.13
CA ILE A 165 7.88 -2.14 20.44
C ILE A 165 7.53 -3.10 21.58
N MET A 166 6.33 -3.68 21.56
CA MET A 166 5.89 -4.64 22.59
C MET A 166 6.81 -5.88 22.60
N LYS A 167 7.02 -6.48 21.43
CA LYS A 167 7.86 -7.69 21.30
C LYS A 167 9.30 -7.44 21.72
N ASP A 168 9.88 -6.36 21.26
CA ASP A 168 11.29 -6.04 21.52
C ASP A 168 11.53 -5.73 23.02
N LEU A 169 10.65 -4.96 23.64
CA LEU A 169 10.80 -4.66 25.08
C LEU A 169 10.50 -5.86 25.96
N GLU A 170 9.64 -6.76 25.53
CA GLU A 170 9.42 -8.05 26.20
C GLU A 170 10.67 -8.94 26.10
N LEU A 171 11.24 -9.05 24.88
CA LEU A 171 12.44 -9.85 24.64
C LEU A 171 13.70 -9.24 25.28
N GLU A 172 13.90 -7.93 25.15
CA GLU A 172 15.12 -7.26 25.62
C GLU A 172 15.12 -6.99 27.13
N LEU A 173 13.95 -6.74 27.72
CA LEU A 173 13.85 -6.25 29.10
C LEU A 173 12.87 -7.05 29.97
N GLY A 174 12.17 -8.04 29.42
CA GLY A 174 11.11 -8.77 30.11
C GLY A 174 9.89 -7.91 30.44
N ILE A 175 9.69 -6.80 29.71
CA ILE A 175 8.64 -5.82 30.01
C ILE A 175 7.45 -6.07 29.11
N THR A 176 6.33 -6.51 29.68
CA THR A 176 5.07 -6.66 28.97
C THR A 176 4.31 -5.33 28.91
N LEU A 177 4.05 -4.83 27.71
CA LEU A 177 3.32 -3.59 27.47
C LEU A 177 1.94 -3.86 26.88
N SER A 178 1.01 -2.94 27.13
CA SER A 178 -0.21 -2.87 26.33
C SER A 178 0.06 -2.15 25.00
N TYR A 179 -0.72 -2.47 23.97
CA TYR A 179 -0.67 -1.77 22.68
C TYR A 179 -0.73 -0.22 22.85
N MET A 180 -1.62 0.26 23.73
CA MET A 180 -1.78 1.69 23.98
C MET A 180 -0.56 2.35 24.63
N GLN A 181 0.17 1.64 25.50
CA GLN A 181 1.41 2.16 26.07
C GLN A 181 2.49 2.30 25.01
N SER A 182 2.67 1.27 24.19
CA SER A 182 3.63 1.27 23.09
C SER A 182 3.28 2.31 22.01
N TRP A 183 2.00 2.43 21.68
CA TRP A 183 1.52 3.46 20.76
C TRP A 183 1.80 4.88 21.28
N ARG A 184 1.50 5.15 22.55
CA ARG A 184 1.78 6.46 23.17
C ARG A 184 3.27 6.77 23.24
N ALA A 185 4.11 5.77 23.52
CA ALA A 185 5.56 5.94 23.54
C ALA A 185 6.06 6.31 22.13
N ARG A 186 5.62 5.60 21.10
CA ARG A 186 5.95 5.89 19.71
C ARG A 186 5.54 7.32 19.31
N GLU A 187 4.30 7.70 19.57
CA GLU A 187 3.82 9.03 19.23
C GLU A 187 4.60 10.12 19.99
N TYR A 188 4.98 9.86 21.23
CA TYR A 188 5.81 10.79 21.99
C TYR A 188 7.21 10.96 21.39
N VAL A 189 7.86 9.87 20.95
CA VAL A 189 9.14 9.95 20.23
C VAL A 189 9.00 10.72 18.93
N ARG A 190 7.95 10.44 18.17
CA ARG A 190 7.67 11.19 16.92
C ARG A 190 7.55 12.69 17.17
N LEU A 191 6.89 13.08 18.25
CA LEU A 191 6.81 14.50 18.66
C LEU A 191 8.18 15.08 19.01
N LEU A 192 9.03 14.31 19.71
CA LEU A 192 10.38 14.76 20.09
C LEU A 192 11.31 14.92 18.86
N VAL A 193 11.18 14.03 17.88
CA VAL A 193 12.07 13.99 16.71
C VAL A 193 11.67 14.99 15.64
N MET A 194 10.36 15.13 15.38
CA MET A 194 9.83 15.94 14.27
C MET A 194 8.98 17.14 14.72
N GLY A 195 8.88 17.37 16.05
CA GLY A 195 7.99 18.41 16.54
C GLY A 195 6.50 18.06 16.41
N ARG A 196 5.64 19.04 16.70
CA ARG A 196 4.18 18.87 16.64
C ARG A 196 3.70 18.76 15.19
N PRO A 197 2.69 17.92 14.88
CA PRO A 197 2.17 17.78 13.53
C PRO A 197 1.77 19.09 12.84
N VAL A 198 1.30 20.06 13.63
CA VAL A 198 0.97 21.42 13.14
C VAL A 198 2.20 22.15 12.59
N ASP A 199 3.32 22.02 13.28
CA ASP A 199 4.55 22.75 12.93
C ASP A 199 5.29 22.10 11.77
N GLN A 200 5.07 20.81 11.53
CA GLN A 200 5.72 20.05 10.47
C GLN A 200 5.34 20.53 9.06
N TYR A 201 4.17 21.17 8.88
CA TYR A 201 3.80 21.77 7.59
C TYR A 201 4.73 22.89 7.17
N LYS A 202 5.36 23.58 8.13
CA LYS A 202 6.36 24.62 7.87
C LYS A 202 7.65 24.08 7.25
N LEU A 203 7.92 22.78 7.40
CA LEU A 203 9.08 22.10 6.82
C LEU A 203 8.90 21.72 5.35
N LEU A 204 7.65 21.66 4.85
CA LEU A 204 7.37 21.13 3.52
C LEU A 204 8.09 21.88 2.40
N PRO A 205 8.18 23.22 2.38
CA PRO A 205 8.95 23.91 1.33
C PRO A 205 10.43 23.50 1.33
N TRP A 206 11.06 23.45 2.52
CA TRP A 206 12.43 22.97 2.63
C TRP A 206 12.59 21.55 2.10
N MET A 207 11.65 20.66 2.43
CA MET A 207 11.68 19.26 1.97
C MET A 207 11.52 19.15 0.46
N CYS A 208 10.67 19.97 -0.16
CA CYS A 208 10.54 20.03 -1.61
C CYS A 208 11.88 20.42 -2.25
N ALA A 209 12.50 21.50 -1.76
CA ALA A 209 13.80 21.96 -2.25
C ALA A 209 14.91 20.91 -2.01
N ALA A 210 14.89 20.22 -0.86
CA ALA A 210 15.85 19.16 -0.55
C ALA A 210 15.69 17.93 -1.45
N ILE A 211 14.45 17.55 -1.80
CA ILE A 211 14.17 16.48 -2.77
C ILE A 211 14.75 16.83 -4.14
N GLU A 212 14.46 18.02 -4.64
CA GLU A 212 14.93 18.49 -5.97
C GLU A 212 16.44 18.64 -6.02
N ARG A 213 17.05 19.13 -4.94
CA ARG A 213 18.52 19.25 -4.82
C ARG A 213 19.22 17.90 -4.81
N ALA A 214 18.69 16.94 -4.05
CA ALA A 214 19.28 15.60 -3.93
C ALA A 214 19.06 14.75 -5.18
N ASN A 215 17.96 14.95 -5.89
CA ASN A 215 17.53 14.15 -7.05
C ASN A 215 17.21 15.08 -8.23
N PRO A 216 18.19 15.34 -9.12
CA PRO A 216 17.97 16.15 -10.31
C PRO A 216 16.75 15.70 -11.12
N ASP A 217 16.13 16.62 -11.86
CA ASP A 217 14.90 16.43 -12.63
C ASP A 217 13.65 16.07 -11.81
N SER A 218 13.76 16.03 -10.47
CA SER A 218 12.59 15.87 -9.59
C SER A 218 11.70 17.11 -9.63
N ARG A 219 10.42 16.89 -9.35
CA ARG A 219 9.44 17.95 -9.13
C ARG A 219 8.74 17.72 -7.80
N ALA A 220 8.93 18.65 -6.88
CA ALA A 220 8.30 18.63 -5.57
C ALA A 220 7.86 20.05 -5.19
N PHE A 221 6.57 20.26 -4.99
CA PHE A 221 6.06 21.58 -4.62
C PHE A 221 4.77 21.49 -3.81
N VAL A 222 4.47 22.58 -3.11
CA VAL A 222 3.27 22.74 -2.26
C VAL A 222 2.44 23.88 -2.80
N GLU A 223 1.14 23.68 -2.92
CA GLU A 223 0.15 24.73 -3.12
C GLU A 223 -0.55 25.07 -1.82
N LEU A 224 -0.79 26.36 -1.63
CA LEU A 224 -1.44 26.91 -0.45
C LEU A 224 -2.76 27.57 -0.84
N ASP A 225 -3.73 27.51 0.07
CA ASP A 225 -4.91 28.36 0.07
C ASP A 225 -4.71 29.43 1.17
N GLY A 226 -4.36 30.65 0.77
CA GLY A 226 -3.85 31.66 1.68
C GLY A 226 -2.59 31.18 2.39
N CYS A 227 -2.68 30.94 3.69
CA CYS A 227 -1.58 30.38 4.50
C CYS A 227 -1.77 28.87 4.79
N ARG A 228 -2.83 28.24 4.31
CA ARG A 228 -3.09 26.82 4.59
C ARG A 228 -2.55 25.91 3.50
N PHE A 229 -2.06 24.76 3.91
CA PHE A 229 -1.74 23.68 3.00
C PHE A 229 -3.02 23.27 2.25
N LYS A 230 -2.97 23.35 0.92
CA LYS A 230 -4.01 22.89 0.02
C LYS A 230 -3.67 21.52 -0.52
N ARG A 231 -2.53 21.40 -1.21
CA ARG A 231 -2.06 20.16 -1.84
C ARG A 231 -0.56 20.19 -2.11
N MET A 232 -0.01 19.01 -2.39
CA MET A 232 1.43 18.84 -2.66
C MET A 232 1.61 17.79 -3.74
N PHE A 233 2.55 18.02 -4.66
CA PHE A 233 2.95 17.08 -5.71
C PHE A 233 4.39 16.64 -5.52
N VAL A 234 4.71 15.37 -5.83
CA VAL A 234 6.07 14.82 -5.80
C VAL A 234 6.26 13.83 -6.94
N SER A 235 7.33 14.01 -7.71
CA SER A 235 7.84 13.07 -8.70
C SER A 235 9.36 13.08 -8.62
N LEU A 236 9.98 11.92 -8.42
CA LEU A 236 11.43 11.80 -8.41
C LEU A 236 11.95 11.72 -9.85
N GLY A 237 13.02 12.48 -10.17
CA GLY A 237 13.59 12.51 -11.52
C GLY A 237 13.98 11.14 -12.05
N ALA A 238 14.54 10.28 -11.21
CA ALA A 238 14.86 8.89 -11.57
C ALA A 238 13.62 8.10 -12.02
N GLY A 239 12.49 8.26 -11.30
CA GLY A 239 11.22 7.63 -11.66
C GLY A 239 10.63 8.22 -12.94
N LEU A 240 10.64 9.53 -13.07
CA LEU A 240 10.13 10.23 -14.25
C LEU A 240 10.91 9.85 -15.52
N ASN A 241 12.23 9.99 -15.49
CA ASN A 241 13.11 9.66 -16.60
C ASN A 241 13.04 8.18 -16.97
N GLY A 242 13.04 7.29 -15.96
CA GLY A 242 12.91 5.85 -16.16
C GLY A 242 11.57 5.47 -16.80
N PHE A 243 10.47 6.14 -16.46
CA PHE A 243 9.19 5.95 -17.14
C PHE A 243 9.24 6.44 -18.59
N ILE A 244 9.76 7.64 -18.83
CA ILE A 244 9.83 8.22 -20.16
C ILE A 244 10.73 7.40 -21.10
N MET A 245 11.87 6.90 -20.62
CA MET A 245 12.86 6.21 -21.42
C MET A 245 12.62 4.68 -21.53
N GLY A 246 12.14 4.06 -20.44
CA GLY A 246 12.16 2.60 -20.34
C GLY A 246 10.79 1.94 -20.17
N CYS A 247 9.88 2.47 -19.34
CA CYS A 247 8.63 1.78 -19.07
C CYS A 247 7.65 1.79 -20.25
N ARG A 248 6.76 0.80 -20.27
CA ARG A 248 5.60 0.82 -21.16
C ARG A 248 4.77 2.08 -20.90
N LYS A 249 4.25 2.68 -21.98
CA LYS A 249 3.52 3.95 -21.91
C LYS A 249 2.10 3.75 -21.36
N MET A 250 2.04 3.22 -20.14
CA MET A 250 0.82 2.97 -19.39
C MET A 250 1.03 3.30 -17.93
N LEU A 251 0.11 4.08 -17.35
CA LEU A 251 0.07 4.45 -15.94
C LEU A 251 -1.17 3.89 -15.28
N PHE A 252 -1.01 3.44 -14.05
CA PHE A 252 -2.09 3.01 -13.17
C PHE A 252 -2.30 4.12 -12.13
N VAL A 253 -3.52 4.64 -12.05
CA VAL A 253 -3.86 5.80 -11.23
C VAL A 253 -4.95 5.42 -10.24
N ASP A 254 -4.78 5.80 -8.98
CA ASP A 254 -5.75 5.53 -7.90
C ASP A 254 -5.53 6.49 -6.72
N GLY A 255 -6.57 6.67 -5.92
CA GLY A 255 -6.53 7.43 -4.69
C GLY A 255 -6.61 6.55 -3.45
N THR A 256 -5.95 6.96 -2.36
CA THR A 256 -6.03 6.25 -1.10
C THR A 256 -5.96 7.20 0.09
N HIS A 257 -6.82 6.97 1.09
CA HIS A 257 -6.93 7.86 2.25
C HIS A 257 -5.67 7.84 3.12
N LEU A 258 -5.28 9.00 3.60
CA LEU A 258 -4.30 9.16 4.66
C LEU A 258 -4.95 8.82 6.02
N SER A 259 -4.17 8.21 6.88
CA SER A 259 -4.59 7.88 8.25
C SER A 259 -3.71 8.54 9.31
N GLY A 260 -2.93 9.54 8.90
CA GLY A 260 -2.07 10.37 9.75
C GLY A 260 -2.82 11.38 10.62
N PRO A 261 -2.12 12.40 11.15
CA PRO A 261 -2.71 13.41 12.02
C PRO A 261 -3.80 14.28 11.38
N TYR A 262 -3.77 14.44 10.05
CA TYR A 262 -4.75 15.16 9.26
C TYR A 262 -5.38 14.22 8.23
N GLU A 263 -6.66 14.41 7.98
CA GLU A 263 -7.37 13.69 6.92
C GLU A 263 -6.95 14.23 5.56
N GLY A 264 -6.95 13.38 4.56
CA GLY A 264 -6.61 13.71 3.18
C GLY A 264 -6.47 12.44 2.35
N THR A 265 -6.14 12.61 1.09
CA THR A 265 -5.95 11.53 0.13
C THR A 265 -4.57 11.59 -0.50
N LEU A 266 -3.99 10.44 -0.71
CA LEU A 266 -2.77 10.24 -1.47
C LEU A 266 -3.19 9.76 -2.87
N LEU A 267 -3.02 10.59 -3.89
CA LEU A 267 -3.19 10.24 -5.30
C LEU A 267 -1.88 9.70 -5.82
N ALA A 268 -1.91 8.63 -6.60
CA ALA A 268 -0.71 8.01 -7.11
C ALA A 268 -0.81 7.67 -8.60
N ALA A 269 0.31 7.78 -9.31
CA ALA A 269 0.53 7.29 -10.65
C ALA A 269 1.74 6.37 -10.65
N VAL A 270 1.53 5.09 -10.99
CA VAL A 270 2.57 4.08 -11.03
C VAL A 270 2.61 3.39 -12.40
N ALA A 271 3.76 2.89 -12.78
CA ALA A 271 3.98 2.12 -14.00
C ALA A 271 4.44 0.69 -13.69
N LEU A 272 4.75 -0.05 -14.71
CA LEU A 272 5.42 -1.35 -14.65
C LEU A 272 6.72 -1.30 -15.42
N ASP A 273 7.80 -1.82 -14.84
CA ASP A 273 9.08 -2.00 -15.51
C ASP A 273 9.05 -3.16 -16.53
N ALA A 274 10.19 -3.47 -17.13
CA ALA A 274 10.27 -4.51 -18.15
C ALA A 274 9.90 -5.91 -17.62
N ASP A 275 10.09 -6.19 -16.34
CA ASP A 275 9.72 -7.47 -15.71
C ASP A 275 8.38 -7.43 -14.95
N ASN A 276 7.52 -6.45 -15.24
CA ASN A 276 6.23 -6.25 -14.57
C ASN A 276 6.31 -6.00 -13.05
N HIS A 277 7.39 -5.39 -12.55
CA HIS A 277 7.42 -4.90 -11.19
C HIS A 277 6.87 -3.47 -11.12
N LEU A 278 6.37 -3.12 -9.94
CA LEU A 278 5.90 -1.75 -9.65
C LEU A 278 7.01 -0.73 -9.81
N PHE A 279 6.70 0.32 -10.56
CA PHE A 279 7.58 1.43 -10.85
C PHE A 279 6.95 2.75 -10.44
N ASP A 280 7.62 3.50 -9.55
CA ASP A 280 7.09 4.74 -8.99
C ASP A 280 7.29 5.89 -9.97
N VAL A 281 6.23 6.63 -10.30
CA VAL A 281 6.29 7.78 -11.21
C VAL A 281 5.99 9.09 -10.48
N ALA A 282 4.80 9.22 -9.90
CA ALA A 282 4.42 10.43 -9.17
C ALA A 282 3.35 10.13 -8.12
N TYR A 283 3.25 11.00 -7.13
CA TYR A 283 2.13 11.03 -6.20
C TYR A 283 1.82 12.45 -5.73
N ALA A 284 0.62 12.63 -5.18
CA ALA A 284 0.21 13.90 -4.61
C ALA A 284 -0.53 13.69 -3.28
N VAL A 285 -0.40 14.64 -2.37
CA VAL A 285 -1.20 14.73 -1.15
C VAL A 285 -2.22 15.85 -1.36
N VAL A 286 -3.51 15.50 -1.27
CA VAL A 286 -4.63 16.40 -1.50
C VAL A 286 -5.65 16.33 -0.35
N GLY A 287 -6.61 17.25 -0.33
CA GLY A 287 -7.66 17.27 0.68
C GLY A 287 -8.66 16.13 0.54
N GLY A 288 -8.93 15.67 -0.69
CA GLY A 288 -9.88 14.59 -1.00
C GLY A 288 -9.79 14.15 -2.46
N GLU A 289 -10.63 13.21 -2.85
CA GLU A 289 -10.77 12.76 -4.23
C GLU A 289 -11.84 13.59 -4.95
N THR A 290 -11.56 14.89 -5.11
CA THR A 290 -12.47 15.82 -5.82
C THR A 290 -12.11 15.91 -7.30
N ASN A 291 -13.07 16.33 -8.15
CA ASN A 291 -12.81 16.59 -9.57
C ASN A 291 -11.68 17.62 -9.75
N GLU A 292 -11.63 18.66 -8.90
CA GLU A 292 -10.57 19.68 -8.93
C GLU A 292 -9.20 19.08 -8.61
N ASP A 293 -9.08 18.26 -7.56
CA ASP A 293 -7.81 17.67 -7.16
C ASP A 293 -7.31 16.64 -8.18
N TRP A 294 -8.23 15.84 -8.77
CA TRP A 294 -7.89 14.92 -9.85
C TRP A 294 -7.43 15.67 -11.11
N LEU A 295 -8.17 16.68 -11.55
CA LEU A 295 -7.80 17.47 -12.73
C LEU A 295 -6.43 18.13 -12.54
N TRP A 296 -6.18 18.71 -11.37
CA TRP A 296 -4.90 19.30 -11.04
C TRP A 296 -3.75 18.28 -11.06
N PHE A 297 -3.95 17.11 -10.44
CA PHE A 297 -2.95 16.05 -10.41
C PHE A 297 -2.61 15.56 -11.82
N LEU A 298 -3.63 15.29 -12.64
CA LEU A 298 -3.47 14.81 -14.01
C LEU A 298 -2.79 15.88 -14.91
N THR A 299 -3.16 17.14 -14.77
CA THR A 299 -2.53 18.25 -15.51
C THR A 299 -1.06 18.41 -15.13
N THR A 300 -0.76 18.37 -13.83
CA THR A 300 0.63 18.42 -13.34
C THR A 300 1.43 17.21 -13.83
N LEU A 301 0.84 16.01 -13.75
CA LEU A 301 1.46 14.80 -14.25
C LEU A 301 1.78 14.89 -15.76
N HIS A 302 0.84 15.38 -16.57
CA HIS A 302 1.04 15.59 -18.00
C HIS A 302 2.17 16.59 -18.29
N GLN A 303 2.27 17.66 -17.51
CA GLN A 303 3.33 18.64 -17.65
C GLN A 303 4.71 18.04 -17.35
N VAL A 304 4.87 17.32 -16.23
CA VAL A 304 6.16 16.70 -15.87
C VAL A 304 6.53 15.55 -16.81
N LEU A 305 5.57 14.93 -17.49
CA LEU A 305 5.79 13.95 -18.55
C LEU A 305 6.16 14.58 -19.90
N GLY A 306 6.35 15.91 -19.95
CA GLY A 306 6.71 16.61 -21.19
C GLY A 306 5.63 16.53 -22.28
N GLY A 307 4.36 16.42 -21.91
CA GLY A 307 3.24 16.30 -22.85
C GLY A 307 3.00 14.90 -23.39
N LEU A 308 3.71 13.88 -22.89
CA LEU A 308 3.46 12.47 -23.24
C LEU A 308 2.06 12.06 -22.81
N LYS A 309 1.36 11.33 -23.68
CA LYS A 309 0.00 10.82 -23.44
C LYS A 309 -0.01 9.29 -23.32
N PRO A 310 0.41 8.73 -22.18
CA PRO A 310 0.31 7.29 -21.94
C PRO A 310 -1.16 6.86 -21.77
N VAL A 311 -1.41 5.56 -21.87
CA VAL A 311 -2.67 4.98 -21.43
C VAL A 311 -2.79 5.13 -19.91
N ILE A 312 -3.92 5.63 -19.43
CA ILE A 312 -4.23 5.78 -18.02
C ILE A 312 -5.26 4.72 -17.62
N MET A 313 -4.84 3.78 -16.78
CA MET A 313 -5.73 2.78 -16.18
C MET A 313 -6.21 3.29 -14.83
N SER A 314 -7.53 3.37 -14.64
CA SER A 314 -8.11 3.81 -13.37
C SER A 314 -9.41 3.07 -13.03
N ASP A 315 -9.93 3.29 -11.84
CA ASP A 315 -11.34 3.05 -11.56
C ASP A 315 -12.21 4.12 -12.26
N ARG A 316 -13.51 4.09 -12.01
CA ARG A 316 -14.47 5.04 -12.56
C ARG A 316 -14.90 6.09 -11.53
N ASN A 317 -13.93 6.67 -10.81
CA ASN A 317 -14.17 7.87 -10.00
C ASN A 317 -14.54 9.03 -10.94
N ASP A 318 -15.53 9.84 -10.56
CA ASP A 318 -16.05 10.92 -11.42
C ASP A 318 -14.96 11.89 -11.86
N GLY A 319 -14.02 12.24 -10.94
CA GLY A 319 -12.89 13.11 -11.27
C GLY A 319 -11.90 12.50 -12.27
N LEU A 320 -11.79 11.16 -12.33
CA LEU A 320 -10.97 10.47 -13.33
C LEU A 320 -11.71 10.30 -14.66
N VAL A 321 -13.03 10.02 -14.62
CA VAL A 321 -13.86 9.91 -15.83
C VAL A 321 -13.88 11.23 -16.60
N GLU A 322 -13.89 12.37 -15.93
CA GLU A 322 -13.85 13.70 -16.53
C GLU A 322 -12.41 14.16 -16.83
N GLY A 323 -11.49 13.97 -15.88
CA GLY A 323 -10.15 14.53 -15.95
C GLY A 323 -9.22 13.84 -16.95
N VAL A 324 -9.27 12.50 -17.07
CA VAL A 324 -8.38 11.76 -17.99
C VAL A 324 -8.65 12.11 -19.45
N PRO A 325 -9.91 12.10 -19.94
CA PRO A 325 -10.21 12.56 -21.29
C PRO A 325 -9.76 13.99 -21.57
N ALA A 326 -9.97 14.90 -20.60
CA ALA A 326 -9.62 16.30 -20.77
C ALA A 326 -8.10 16.54 -20.90
N VAL A 327 -7.27 15.75 -20.22
CA VAL A 327 -5.82 15.94 -20.19
C VAL A 327 -5.07 15.03 -21.15
N PHE A 328 -5.42 13.75 -21.19
CA PHE A 328 -4.70 12.72 -21.94
C PHE A 328 -5.42 12.27 -23.23
N GLY A 329 -6.71 12.58 -23.38
CA GLY A 329 -7.56 12.10 -24.48
C GLY A 329 -8.37 10.87 -24.07
N ALA A 330 -9.61 10.79 -24.55
CA ALA A 330 -10.54 9.72 -24.18
C ALA A 330 -10.05 8.33 -24.63
N GLU A 331 -9.34 8.27 -25.77
CA GLU A 331 -8.77 7.03 -26.32
C GLU A 331 -7.64 6.44 -25.46
N ASN A 332 -7.07 7.23 -24.54
CA ASN A 332 -6.03 6.79 -23.62
C ASN A 332 -6.57 6.42 -22.22
N HIS A 333 -7.90 6.53 -22.00
CA HIS A 333 -8.49 6.15 -20.73
C HIS A 333 -8.96 4.70 -20.73
N ALA A 334 -8.35 3.86 -19.90
CA ALA A 334 -8.73 2.47 -19.70
C ALA A 334 -9.39 2.29 -18.33
N TYR A 335 -10.55 1.61 -18.29
CA TYR A 335 -11.28 1.34 -17.05
C TYR A 335 -10.89 -0.01 -16.45
N CYS A 336 -10.77 -0.06 -15.13
CA CYS A 336 -10.49 -1.28 -14.39
C CYS A 336 -11.66 -2.28 -14.47
N VAL A 337 -11.44 -3.41 -15.12
CA VAL A 337 -12.43 -4.48 -15.27
C VAL A 337 -12.88 -5.05 -13.92
N ARG A 338 -11.99 -5.09 -12.92
CA ARG A 338 -12.35 -5.60 -11.58
C ARG A 338 -13.40 -4.72 -10.90
N HIS A 339 -13.22 -3.40 -10.90
CA HIS A 339 -14.21 -2.47 -10.33
C HIS A 339 -15.53 -2.51 -11.12
N LEU A 340 -15.42 -2.66 -12.43
CA LEU A 340 -16.62 -2.82 -13.28
C LEU A 340 -17.37 -4.12 -12.98
N MET A 341 -16.64 -5.23 -12.73
CA MET A 341 -17.21 -6.50 -12.27
C MET A 341 -17.97 -6.36 -10.94
N GLU A 342 -17.40 -5.65 -9.95
CA GLU A 342 -18.06 -5.39 -8.68
C GLU A 342 -19.38 -4.60 -8.86
N ASN A 343 -19.37 -3.63 -9.77
CA ASN A 343 -20.55 -2.87 -10.13
C ASN A 343 -21.61 -3.74 -10.84
N LEU A 344 -21.18 -4.59 -11.78
CA LEU A 344 -22.05 -5.55 -12.46
C LEU A 344 -22.72 -6.51 -11.48
N LEU A 345 -21.98 -7.06 -10.51
CA LEU A 345 -22.54 -7.94 -9.48
C LEU A 345 -23.52 -7.24 -8.53
N THR A 346 -23.32 -5.94 -8.34
CA THR A 346 -24.29 -5.10 -7.61
C THR A 346 -25.58 -4.94 -8.42
N GLU A 347 -25.47 -4.69 -9.70
CA GLU A 347 -26.61 -4.62 -10.62
C GLU A 347 -27.31 -5.99 -10.75
N ALA A 348 -26.57 -7.08 -10.91
CA ALA A 348 -27.12 -8.44 -10.92
C ALA A 348 -27.95 -8.72 -9.65
N SER A 349 -27.44 -8.27 -8.49
CA SER A 349 -28.17 -8.41 -7.23
C SER A 349 -29.47 -7.59 -7.20
N ARG A 350 -29.47 -6.41 -7.85
CA ARG A 350 -30.67 -5.56 -8.01
C ARG A 350 -31.70 -6.21 -8.94
N LEU A 351 -31.22 -6.91 -9.95
CA LEU A 351 -32.05 -7.65 -10.92
C LEU A 351 -32.49 -9.04 -10.40
N GLY A 352 -32.32 -9.32 -9.11
CA GLY A 352 -32.78 -10.56 -8.47
C GLY A 352 -31.78 -11.70 -8.43
N ILE A 353 -30.60 -11.59 -9.04
CA ILE A 353 -29.55 -12.62 -9.02
C ILE A 353 -28.79 -12.54 -7.69
N ARG A 354 -29.24 -13.32 -6.69
CA ARG A 354 -28.71 -13.26 -5.32
C ARG A 354 -27.85 -14.47 -4.92
N ARG A 355 -28.08 -15.64 -5.55
CA ARG A 355 -27.34 -16.89 -5.26
C ARG A 355 -25.88 -16.76 -5.72
N ASN A 356 -24.93 -17.30 -4.92
CA ASN A 356 -23.51 -17.23 -5.23
C ASN A 356 -23.17 -17.92 -6.55
N ALA A 357 -23.69 -19.12 -6.80
CA ALA A 357 -23.47 -19.85 -8.06
C ALA A 357 -23.89 -19.03 -9.30
N SER A 358 -25.06 -18.36 -9.24
CA SER A 358 -25.51 -17.51 -10.36
C SER A 358 -24.63 -16.25 -10.51
N LYS A 359 -24.10 -15.71 -9.41
CA LYS A 359 -23.14 -14.60 -9.46
C LYS A 359 -21.79 -15.03 -10.02
N ASP A 360 -21.35 -16.24 -9.73
CA ASP A 360 -20.09 -16.78 -10.26
C ASP A 360 -20.23 -17.00 -11.77
N LEU A 361 -21.38 -17.48 -12.26
CA LEU A 361 -21.68 -17.55 -13.69
C LEU A 361 -21.66 -16.18 -14.37
N VAL A 362 -22.24 -15.14 -13.73
CA VAL A 362 -22.17 -13.76 -14.24
C VAL A 362 -20.72 -13.27 -14.32
N LYS A 363 -19.87 -13.58 -13.34
CA LYS A 363 -18.45 -13.25 -13.37
C LYS A 363 -17.74 -13.92 -14.53
N GLU A 364 -18.01 -15.22 -14.74
CA GLU A 364 -17.42 -15.99 -15.83
C GLU A 364 -17.79 -15.41 -17.19
N MET A 365 -19.09 -15.19 -17.46
CA MET A 365 -19.56 -14.57 -18.69
C MET A 365 -18.94 -13.19 -18.89
N PHE A 366 -18.89 -12.35 -17.86
CA PHE A 366 -18.30 -11.03 -17.96
C PHE A 366 -16.78 -11.08 -18.21
N ASN A 367 -16.06 -12.02 -17.59
CA ASN A 367 -14.65 -12.24 -17.90
C ASN A 367 -14.46 -12.65 -19.37
N ARG A 368 -15.29 -13.54 -19.90
CA ARG A 368 -15.23 -13.92 -21.32
C ARG A 368 -15.44 -12.70 -22.25
N ILE A 369 -16.37 -11.81 -21.90
CA ILE A 369 -16.57 -10.54 -22.63
C ILE A 369 -15.35 -9.64 -22.51
N ALA A 370 -14.84 -9.43 -21.29
CA ALA A 370 -13.76 -8.48 -21.03
C ALA A 370 -12.42 -8.91 -21.66
N TYR A 371 -12.11 -10.20 -21.60
CA TYR A 371 -10.84 -10.77 -22.09
C TYR A 371 -10.92 -11.31 -23.53
N ALA A 372 -12.06 -11.22 -24.21
CA ALA A 372 -12.20 -11.58 -25.61
C ALA A 372 -11.13 -10.86 -26.44
N THR A 373 -10.32 -11.62 -27.19
CA THR A 373 -9.20 -11.07 -27.95
C THR A 373 -9.64 -10.57 -29.34
N THR A 374 -10.77 -11.05 -29.83
CA THR A 374 -11.38 -10.65 -31.11
C THR A 374 -12.78 -10.09 -30.91
N VAL A 375 -13.25 -9.28 -31.86
CA VAL A 375 -14.61 -8.74 -31.82
C VAL A 375 -15.65 -9.87 -31.92
N ALA A 376 -15.36 -10.90 -32.73
CA ALA A 376 -16.26 -12.05 -32.86
C ALA A 376 -16.43 -12.83 -31.53
N GLU A 377 -15.34 -13.03 -30.76
CA GLU A 377 -15.41 -13.64 -29.44
C GLU A 377 -16.20 -12.76 -28.45
N TYR A 378 -16.00 -11.44 -28.51
CA TYR A 378 -16.76 -10.48 -27.71
C TYR A 378 -18.25 -10.58 -28.00
N ASP A 379 -18.63 -10.54 -29.27
CA ASP A 379 -20.04 -10.57 -29.68
C ASP A 379 -20.70 -11.90 -29.29
N ALA A 380 -20.02 -13.04 -29.46
CA ALA A 380 -20.50 -14.35 -29.04
C ALA A 380 -20.71 -14.41 -27.50
N ALA A 381 -19.78 -13.88 -26.71
CA ALA A 381 -19.90 -13.83 -25.26
C ALA A 381 -21.02 -12.87 -24.82
N MET A 382 -21.23 -11.76 -25.53
CA MET A 382 -22.36 -10.86 -25.30
C MET A 382 -23.70 -11.52 -25.62
N ASP A 383 -23.80 -12.33 -26.68
CA ASP A 383 -25.00 -13.06 -27.03
C ASP A 383 -25.34 -14.11 -25.94
N GLU A 384 -24.34 -14.74 -25.36
CA GLU A 384 -24.56 -15.66 -24.23
C GLU A 384 -25.10 -14.91 -23.00
N MET A 385 -24.54 -13.76 -22.66
CA MET A 385 -25.07 -12.92 -21.57
C MET A 385 -26.48 -12.41 -21.86
N ARG A 386 -26.82 -12.06 -23.13
CA ARG A 386 -28.17 -11.65 -23.54
C ARG A 386 -29.19 -12.78 -23.36
N ARG A 387 -28.80 -14.03 -23.68
CA ARG A 387 -29.63 -15.24 -23.47
C ARG A 387 -29.85 -15.51 -21.98
N PHE A 388 -28.79 -15.32 -21.17
CA PHE A 388 -28.90 -15.51 -19.72
C PHE A 388 -29.75 -14.42 -19.05
N LYS A 389 -29.47 -13.14 -19.31
CA LYS A 389 -30.21 -12.00 -18.74
C LYS A 389 -29.99 -10.74 -19.60
N ARG A 390 -31.00 -10.38 -20.37
CA ARG A 390 -30.92 -9.24 -21.33
C ARG A 390 -30.54 -7.93 -20.67
N GLU A 391 -31.07 -7.65 -19.47
CA GLU A 391 -30.81 -6.39 -18.74
C GLU A 391 -29.35 -6.26 -18.31
N LEU A 392 -28.66 -7.40 -18.01
CA LEU A 392 -27.22 -7.38 -17.74
C LEU A 392 -26.42 -7.06 -19.00
N ALA A 393 -26.77 -7.64 -20.14
CA ALA A 393 -26.10 -7.34 -21.40
C ALA A 393 -26.26 -5.86 -21.79
N VAL A 394 -27.47 -5.30 -21.65
CA VAL A 394 -27.73 -3.87 -21.85
C VAL A 394 -26.89 -3.01 -20.88
N TRP A 395 -26.75 -3.44 -19.63
CA TRP A 395 -25.90 -2.75 -18.66
C TRP A 395 -24.44 -2.76 -19.12
N VAL A 396 -23.93 -3.88 -19.58
CA VAL A 396 -22.55 -4.03 -20.10
C VAL A 396 -22.31 -3.10 -21.29
N GLU A 397 -23.23 -3.05 -22.25
CA GLU A 397 -23.15 -2.19 -23.43
C GLU A 397 -23.14 -0.70 -23.08
N ARG A 398 -23.91 -0.28 -22.09
CA ARG A 398 -23.98 1.12 -21.61
C ARG A 398 -22.76 1.57 -20.79
N ASN A 399 -21.88 0.65 -20.42
CA ASN A 399 -20.69 0.94 -19.63
C ASN A 399 -19.42 1.06 -20.46
N ASP A 400 -19.52 1.62 -21.68
CA ASP A 400 -18.41 2.03 -22.53
C ASP A 400 -17.36 0.93 -22.80
N PRO A 401 -17.74 -0.18 -23.48
CA PRO A 401 -16.84 -1.31 -23.74
C PRO A 401 -15.53 -0.92 -24.44
N GLN A 402 -15.49 0.19 -25.17
CA GLN A 402 -14.30 0.71 -25.82
C GLN A 402 -13.19 1.11 -24.82
N HIS A 403 -13.51 1.32 -23.55
CA HIS A 403 -12.53 1.68 -22.54
C HIS A 403 -12.01 0.48 -21.73
N TRP A 404 -12.70 -0.66 -21.73
CA TRP A 404 -12.31 -1.80 -20.88
C TRP A 404 -12.23 -3.15 -21.61
N ALA A 405 -13.08 -3.44 -22.62
CA ALA A 405 -13.01 -4.71 -23.33
C ALA A 405 -11.73 -4.84 -24.15
N GLN A 406 -11.07 -6.01 -24.07
CA GLN A 406 -9.77 -6.22 -24.71
C GLN A 406 -9.83 -6.08 -26.24
N SER A 407 -10.87 -6.57 -26.86
CA SER A 407 -11.06 -6.51 -28.33
C SER A 407 -11.49 -5.15 -28.86
N LYS A 408 -12.00 -4.26 -28.00
CA LYS A 408 -12.56 -2.95 -28.38
C LYS A 408 -11.64 -1.77 -28.08
N PHE A 409 -10.67 -1.93 -27.16
CA PHE A 409 -9.73 -0.89 -26.81
C PHE A 409 -8.61 -0.80 -27.87
N THR A 410 -8.34 0.40 -28.34
CA THR A 410 -7.49 0.62 -29.54
C THR A 410 -6.01 0.81 -29.25
N LYS A 411 -5.65 1.11 -28.01
CA LYS A 411 -4.23 1.35 -27.60
C LYS A 411 -3.64 0.14 -26.88
N ASP A 412 -2.33 0.08 -26.81
CA ASP A 412 -1.61 -1.00 -26.13
C ASP A 412 -1.79 -0.93 -24.62
N ARG A 413 -2.38 -1.98 -24.05
CA ARG A 413 -2.50 -2.19 -22.60
C ARG A 413 -1.65 -3.34 -22.09
N TRP A 414 -0.91 -4.00 -22.98
CA TRP A 414 -0.01 -5.11 -22.62
C TRP A 414 -0.73 -6.22 -21.84
N GLY A 415 -1.97 -6.52 -22.22
CA GLY A 415 -2.84 -7.48 -21.53
C GLY A 415 -3.30 -7.06 -20.13
N LYS A 416 -3.11 -5.81 -19.72
CA LYS A 416 -3.55 -5.31 -18.40
C LYS A 416 -4.97 -4.73 -18.48
N LEU A 417 -5.88 -5.32 -17.70
CA LEU A 417 -7.29 -4.92 -17.64
C LEU A 417 -7.72 -4.44 -16.26
N ASN A 418 -6.84 -4.46 -15.27
CA ASN A 418 -7.19 -4.07 -13.91
C ASN A 418 -6.11 -3.17 -13.27
N ASN A 419 -6.52 -2.47 -12.21
CA ASN A 419 -5.72 -1.46 -11.53
C ASN A 419 -4.88 -2.03 -10.37
N ASN A 420 -4.65 -3.36 -10.34
CA ASN A 420 -3.89 -4.04 -9.28
C ASN A 420 -2.51 -3.42 -8.98
N PRO A 421 -1.72 -2.93 -9.98
CA PRO A 421 -0.42 -2.34 -9.69
C PRO A 421 -0.48 -1.18 -8.70
N VAL A 422 -1.38 -0.20 -8.89
CA VAL A 422 -1.48 0.94 -7.99
C VAL A 422 -2.12 0.57 -6.65
N GLU A 423 -3.01 -0.43 -6.62
CA GLU A 423 -3.52 -0.96 -5.36
C GLU A 423 -2.43 -1.65 -4.53
N SER A 424 -1.52 -2.36 -5.19
CA SER A 424 -0.33 -2.93 -4.55
C SER A 424 0.58 -1.83 -4.02
N TRP A 425 0.78 -0.74 -4.77
CA TRP A 425 1.48 0.44 -4.31
C TRP A 425 0.80 1.09 -3.10
N ASN A 426 -0.51 1.21 -3.10
CA ASN A 426 -1.30 1.70 -1.98
C ASN A 426 -1.13 0.84 -0.72
N LYS A 427 -1.03 -0.50 -0.88
CA LYS A 427 -0.73 -1.44 0.20
C LYS A 427 0.70 -1.25 0.72
N TRP A 428 1.67 -1.09 -0.19
CA TRP A 428 3.08 -0.85 0.13
C TRP A 428 3.28 0.48 0.89
N MET A 429 2.50 1.52 0.57
CA MET A 429 2.51 2.81 1.26
C MET A 429 1.72 2.81 2.59
N ARG A 430 1.05 1.72 2.97
CA ARG A 430 0.11 1.69 4.11
C ARG A 430 0.70 2.20 5.43
N LYS A 431 1.94 1.85 5.76
CA LYS A 431 2.60 2.30 6.99
C LYS A 431 2.89 3.82 6.91
N LEU A 432 3.34 4.32 5.77
CA LEU A 432 3.66 5.73 5.56
C LEU A 432 2.42 6.63 5.55
N ARG A 433 1.30 6.14 5.05
CA ARG A 433 0.02 6.88 5.05
C ARG A 433 -0.52 7.18 6.46
N ALA A 434 -0.02 6.49 7.48
CA ALA A 434 -0.35 6.74 8.87
C ALA A 434 0.57 7.79 9.53
N MET A 435 1.54 8.33 8.79
CA MET A 435 2.50 9.30 9.27
C MET A 435 2.10 10.73 8.88
N SER A 436 2.81 11.71 9.40
CA SER A 436 2.75 13.08 8.87
C SER A 436 3.49 13.18 7.53
N ILE A 437 3.19 14.20 6.74
CA ILE A 437 3.73 14.35 5.39
C ILE A 437 5.27 14.32 5.37
N PRO A 438 6.02 15.02 6.24
CA PRO A 438 7.49 14.94 6.24
C PRO A 438 8.01 13.50 6.40
N TRP A 439 7.45 12.72 7.30
CA TRP A 439 7.82 11.32 7.48
C TRP A 439 7.43 10.45 6.29
N LEU A 440 6.29 10.72 5.67
CA LEU A 440 5.87 10.05 4.44
C LEU A 440 6.89 10.30 3.32
N LEU A 441 7.34 11.54 3.13
CA LEU A 441 8.32 11.90 2.11
C LEU A 441 9.66 11.19 2.32
N LEU A 442 10.23 11.28 3.53
CA LEU A 442 11.48 10.61 3.89
C LEU A 442 11.38 9.09 3.72
N GLY A 443 10.33 8.50 4.26
CA GLY A 443 10.11 7.06 4.19
C GLY A 443 9.87 6.57 2.75
N HIS A 444 9.14 7.31 1.93
CA HIS A 444 8.94 6.97 0.52
C HIS A 444 10.27 6.99 -0.24
N GLN A 445 11.04 8.07 -0.12
CA GLN A 445 12.34 8.18 -0.81
C GLN A 445 13.29 7.04 -0.40
N GLN A 446 13.37 6.71 0.88
CA GLN A 446 14.17 5.59 1.36
C GLN A 446 13.72 4.25 0.75
N LYS A 447 12.41 3.98 0.75
CA LYS A 447 11.86 2.76 0.16
C LYS A 447 12.11 2.66 -1.34
N VAL A 448 11.97 3.78 -2.06
CA VAL A 448 12.25 3.83 -3.50
C VAL A 448 13.74 3.58 -3.76
N GLY A 449 14.65 4.23 -3.02
CA GLY A 449 16.09 4.01 -3.16
C GLY A 449 16.49 2.54 -2.98
N LEU A 450 16.02 1.90 -1.92
CA LEU A 450 16.26 0.48 -1.66
C LEU A 450 15.67 -0.43 -2.76
N LYS A 451 14.49 -0.08 -3.28
CA LYS A 451 13.87 -0.79 -4.40
C LYS A 451 14.70 -0.67 -5.68
N TRP A 452 15.20 0.52 -5.99
CA TRP A 452 16.06 0.77 -7.16
C TRP A 452 17.33 -0.07 -7.12
N ASP A 453 18.05 -0.06 -6.00
CA ASP A 453 19.25 -0.84 -5.81
C ASP A 453 19.00 -2.34 -6.00
N ARG A 454 17.96 -2.87 -5.34
CA ARG A 454 17.54 -4.27 -5.48
C ARG A 454 17.24 -4.64 -6.93
N ARG A 455 16.47 -3.81 -7.67
CA ARG A 455 16.11 -4.09 -9.08
C ARG A 455 17.34 -4.07 -9.99
N LYS A 456 18.30 -3.19 -9.75
CA LYS A 456 19.57 -3.20 -10.48
C LYS A 456 20.38 -4.48 -10.23
N ALA A 457 20.44 -4.94 -8.98
CA ALA A 457 21.13 -6.17 -8.62
C ALA A 457 20.43 -7.43 -9.20
N GLU A 458 19.10 -7.48 -9.19
CA GLU A 458 18.31 -8.56 -9.80
C GLU A 458 18.55 -8.65 -11.31
N MET A 459 18.52 -7.51 -12.01
CA MET A 459 18.75 -7.45 -13.46
C MET A 459 20.12 -8.00 -13.87
N GLN A 460 21.15 -7.86 -13.04
CA GLN A 460 22.49 -8.41 -13.31
C GLN A 460 22.51 -9.93 -13.33
N LYS A 461 21.53 -10.58 -12.70
CA LYS A 461 21.41 -12.04 -12.59
C LYS A 461 20.60 -12.67 -13.72
N TRP A 462 19.99 -11.87 -14.60
CA TRP A 462 19.16 -12.39 -15.67
C TRP A 462 20.02 -13.14 -16.70
N ALA A 463 19.76 -14.43 -16.84
CA ALA A 463 20.51 -15.31 -17.72
C ALA A 463 20.16 -15.06 -19.20
N ASN A 464 18.88 -14.73 -19.46
CA ASN A 464 18.33 -14.44 -20.79
C ASN A 464 18.04 -12.94 -20.92
N ASN A 465 17.68 -12.48 -22.12
CA ASN A 465 17.42 -11.06 -22.35
C ASN A 465 16.11 -10.53 -21.74
N VAL A 466 15.46 -11.28 -20.85
CA VAL A 466 14.20 -10.93 -20.17
C VAL A 466 14.29 -11.26 -18.69
N GLY A 467 13.39 -10.66 -17.88
CA GLY A 467 13.32 -10.90 -16.45
C GLY A 467 12.57 -12.18 -16.07
N ASP A 468 12.71 -12.59 -14.81
CA ASP A 468 12.18 -13.87 -14.30
C ASP A 468 10.65 -14.01 -14.44
N ARG A 469 9.91 -12.91 -14.31
CA ARG A 469 8.45 -12.93 -14.43
C ARG A 469 8.00 -13.12 -15.89
N ILE A 470 8.74 -12.56 -16.83
CA ILE A 470 8.49 -12.77 -18.25
C ILE A 470 8.91 -14.19 -18.63
N GLU A 471 10.04 -14.68 -18.13
CA GLU A 471 10.49 -16.05 -18.33
C GLU A 471 9.44 -17.07 -17.90
N LYS A 472 8.84 -16.90 -16.71
CA LYS A 472 7.74 -17.75 -16.24
C LYS A 472 6.52 -17.71 -17.15
N LYS A 473 6.20 -16.56 -17.78
CA LYS A 473 5.09 -16.45 -18.73
C LYS A 473 5.40 -17.16 -20.05
N LEU A 474 6.59 -16.99 -20.56
CA LEU A 474 7.05 -17.71 -21.76
C LEU A 474 7.04 -19.21 -21.53
N SER A 475 7.50 -19.69 -20.38
CA SER A 475 7.49 -21.10 -20.02
C SER A 475 6.06 -21.67 -19.94
N LYS A 476 5.08 -20.92 -19.40
CA LYS A 476 3.68 -21.33 -19.43
C LYS A 476 3.13 -21.46 -20.84
N GLU A 477 3.38 -20.49 -21.70
CA GLU A 477 2.94 -20.55 -23.12
C GLU A 477 3.61 -21.72 -23.87
N LEU A 478 4.87 -22.05 -23.54
CA LEU A 478 5.57 -23.19 -24.10
C LEU A 478 4.92 -24.53 -23.72
N VAL A 479 4.53 -24.68 -22.44
CA VAL A 479 3.77 -25.88 -21.98
C VAL A 479 2.45 -26.00 -22.72
N TYR A 480 1.72 -24.89 -22.89
CA TYR A 480 0.46 -24.90 -23.64
C TYR A 480 0.65 -25.14 -25.15
N ALA A 481 1.84 -24.94 -25.69
CA ALA A 481 2.15 -25.25 -27.08
C ALA A 481 2.03 -26.75 -27.40
N ASP A 482 2.06 -27.63 -26.40
CA ASP A 482 1.86 -29.09 -26.58
C ASP A 482 0.43 -29.44 -27.04
N SER A 483 -0.54 -28.52 -26.87
CA SER A 483 -1.91 -28.67 -27.40
C SER A 483 -2.02 -28.48 -28.91
N VAL A 484 -0.96 -28.02 -29.59
CA VAL A 484 -0.90 -27.86 -31.02
C VAL A 484 -0.59 -29.23 -31.64
N VAL A 485 -1.45 -29.68 -32.57
CA VAL A 485 -1.36 -31.00 -33.21
C VAL A 485 -0.43 -30.97 -34.42
N ASP A 486 -0.53 -29.93 -35.26
CA ASP A 486 0.29 -29.80 -36.43
C ASP A 486 0.62 -28.33 -36.77
N VAL A 487 1.77 -28.13 -37.37
CA VAL A 487 2.28 -26.84 -37.82
C VAL A 487 2.77 -26.99 -39.27
N GLN A 488 2.21 -26.25 -40.20
CA GLN A 488 2.56 -26.29 -41.61
C GLN A 488 3.02 -24.91 -42.08
N MET A 489 4.16 -24.84 -42.75
CA MET A 489 4.65 -23.63 -43.41
C MET A 489 3.87 -23.38 -44.70
N TYR A 490 3.37 -22.16 -44.86
CA TYR A 490 2.67 -21.74 -46.08
C TYR A 490 3.50 -20.76 -46.91
N ASP A 491 4.16 -19.82 -46.30
CA ASP A 491 5.04 -18.88 -46.99
C ASP A 491 6.34 -18.67 -46.22
N ARG A 492 7.44 -19.03 -46.80
CA ARG A 492 8.78 -18.90 -46.21
C ARG A 492 9.25 -17.45 -46.13
N ALA A 493 8.85 -16.62 -47.10
CA ALA A 493 9.30 -15.23 -47.15
C ALA A 493 8.70 -14.38 -46.03
N SER A 494 7.42 -14.54 -45.76
CA SER A 494 6.73 -13.86 -44.68
C SER A 494 6.82 -14.59 -43.32
N GLY A 495 7.28 -15.87 -43.31
CA GLY A 495 7.23 -16.73 -42.13
C GLY A 495 5.81 -17.01 -41.72
N GLU A 496 4.92 -17.33 -42.68
CA GLU A 496 3.51 -17.63 -42.42
C GLU A 496 3.29 -19.12 -42.20
N TYR A 497 2.64 -19.49 -41.10
CA TYR A 497 2.37 -20.86 -40.72
C TYR A 497 0.90 -21.08 -40.41
N SER A 498 0.35 -22.21 -40.81
CA SER A 498 -0.92 -22.74 -40.35
C SER A 498 -0.69 -23.64 -39.15
N VAL A 499 -1.35 -23.35 -38.08
CA VAL A 499 -1.28 -24.09 -36.79
C VAL A 499 -2.61 -24.74 -36.52
N GLN A 500 -2.62 -26.10 -36.46
CA GLN A 500 -3.81 -26.90 -36.18
C GLN A 500 -3.91 -27.29 -34.71
N LEU A 501 -5.07 -27.02 -34.13
CA LEU A 501 -5.40 -27.42 -32.73
C LEU A 501 -6.08 -28.78 -32.72
N SER A 502 -6.15 -29.39 -31.52
CA SER A 502 -6.81 -30.68 -31.26
C SER A 502 -8.29 -30.70 -31.67
N ASN A 503 -8.97 -29.56 -31.62
CA ASN A 503 -10.36 -29.39 -32.06
C ASN A 503 -10.54 -29.11 -33.55
N SER A 504 -9.55 -29.44 -34.34
CA SER A 504 -9.52 -29.21 -35.82
C SER A 504 -9.58 -27.76 -36.25
N ARG A 505 -9.55 -26.78 -35.33
CA ARG A 505 -9.44 -25.36 -35.69
C ARG A 505 -8.03 -25.05 -36.18
N ARG A 506 -7.93 -24.18 -37.17
CA ARG A 506 -6.67 -23.71 -37.72
C ARG A 506 -6.50 -22.23 -37.46
N LEU A 507 -5.29 -21.85 -37.04
CA LEU A 507 -4.88 -20.48 -36.82
C LEU A 507 -3.67 -20.16 -37.66
N VAL A 508 -3.50 -18.91 -38.05
CA VAL A 508 -2.36 -18.42 -38.78
C VAL A 508 -1.41 -17.69 -37.86
N VAL A 509 -0.13 -18.03 -37.95
CA VAL A 509 0.96 -17.34 -37.24
C VAL A 509 1.90 -16.75 -38.31
N THR A 510 2.19 -15.45 -38.20
CA THR A 510 3.15 -14.74 -39.06
C THR A 510 4.32 -14.28 -38.22
N LEU A 511 5.43 -15.00 -38.27
CA LEU A 511 6.60 -14.73 -37.41
C LEU A 511 7.23 -13.37 -37.68
N SER A 512 7.39 -12.98 -38.96
CA SER A 512 8.00 -11.70 -39.35
C SER A 512 7.26 -10.48 -38.82
N LYS A 513 5.94 -10.58 -38.65
CA LYS A 513 5.10 -9.51 -38.12
C LYS A 513 4.90 -9.60 -36.61
N GLY A 514 5.24 -10.74 -35.96
CA GLY A 514 4.91 -10.99 -34.56
C GLY A 514 3.41 -11.13 -34.34
N GLU A 515 2.70 -11.80 -35.25
CA GLU A 515 1.24 -11.88 -35.26
C GLU A 515 0.73 -13.31 -35.19
N CYS A 516 -0.40 -13.48 -34.53
CA CYS A 516 -1.21 -14.69 -34.55
C CYS A 516 -2.69 -14.32 -34.65
N THR A 517 -3.47 -15.11 -35.38
CA THR A 517 -4.93 -14.89 -35.50
C THR A 517 -5.66 -14.87 -34.20
N CYS A 518 -5.13 -15.53 -33.16
CA CYS A 518 -5.67 -15.45 -31.79
C CYS A 518 -5.48 -14.09 -31.12
N ARG A 519 -4.70 -13.20 -31.71
CA ARG A 519 -4.35 -11.85 -31.26
C ARG A 519 -3.66 -11.75 -29.89
N TRP A 520 -3.47 -12.85 -29.19
CA TRP A 520 -2.88 -12.86 -27.84
C TRP A 520 -1.43 -12.32 -27.85
N TRP A 521 -0.64 -12.66 -28.87
CA TRP A 521 0.73 -12.17 -29.05
C TRP A 521 0.78 -10.64 -29.17
N GLN A 522 0.00 -10.10 -30.10
CA GLN A 522 -0.07 -8.65 -30.32
C GLN A 522 -0.51 -7.90 -29.07
N ILE A 523 -1.46 -8.47 -28.32
CA ILE A 523 -1.99 -7.90 -27.09
C ILE A 523 -0.95 -7.91 -25.96
N ASN A 524 -0.18 -8.99 -25.82
CA ASN A 524 0.72 -9.17 -24.67
C ASN A 524 2.18 -8.79 -24.96
N GLY A 525 2.57 -8.71 -26.23
CA GLY A 525 3.92 -8.36 -26.67
C GLY A 525 4.94 -9.50 -26.61
N PHE A 526 4.50 -10.75 -26.42
CA PHE A 526 5.34 -11.95 -26.49
C PHE A 526 4.58 -13.14 -27.06
N PRO A 527 5.27 -14.16 -27.62
CA PRO A 527 4.63 -15.25 -28.34
C PRO A 527 3.55 -15.98 -27.57
N CYS A 528 2.37 -16.16 -28.18
CA CYS A 528 1.33 -17.05 -27.67
C CYS A 528 1.70 -18.52 -27.88
N ARG A 529 0.94 -19.44 -27.25
CA ARG A 529 1.12 -20.89 -27.42
C ARG A 529 1.26 -21.37 -28.88
N HIS A 530 0.50 -20.77 -29.79
CA HIS A 530 0.54 -21.12 -31.22
C HIS A 530 1.86 -20.68 -31.85
N ALA A 531 2.31 -19.47 -31.59
CA ALA A 531 3.60 -18.98 -32.06
C ALA A 531 4.76 -19.75 -31.36
N MET A 532 4.63 -20.14 -30.11
CA MET A 532 5.61 -20.98 -29.40
C MET A 532 5.76 -22.35 -30.06
N ALA A 533 4.68 -22.98 -30.55
CA ALA A 533 4.74 -24.23 -31.26
C ALA A 533 5.53 -24.10 -32.56
N VAL A 534 5.32 -23.00 -33.32
CA VAL A 534 6.08 -22.70 -34.53
C VAL A 534 7.56 -22.47 -34.24
N ILE A 535 7.86 -21.58 -33.28
CA ILE A 535 9.23 -21.23 -32.83
C ILE A 535 10.00 -22.49 -32.42
N ARG A 536 9.36 -23.40 -31.67
CA ARG A 536 9.93 -24.68 -31.24
C ARG A 536 10.18 -25.61 -32.42
N LYS A 537 9.22 -25.75 -33.36
CA LYS A 537 9.37 -26.58 -34.55
C LYS A 537 10.51 -26.13 -35.44
N GLU A 538 10.63 -24.82 -35.61
CA GLU A 538 11.68 -24.21 -36.46
C GLU A 538 13.02 -24.05 -35.71
N LYS A 539 13.07 -24.43 -34.40
CA LYS A 539 14.26 -24.30 -33.51
C LYS A 539 14.79 -22.87 -33.42
N LEU A 540 13.89 -21.89 -33.45
CA LEU A 540 14.24 -20.48 -33.36
C LEU A 540 14.40 -20.02 -31.88
N TRP A 541 15.09 -18.91 -31.72
CA TRP A 541 15.33 -18.31 -30.40
C TRP A 541 14.11 -17.49 -29.96
N VAL A 542 13.36 -17.96 -28.94
CA VAL A 542 12.09 -17.35 -28.53
C VAL A 542 12.20 -15.88 -28.17
N TYR A 543 13.33 -15.46 -27.60
CA TYR A 543 13.53 -14.08 -27.13
C TYR A 543 13.64 -13.06 -28.28
N ASP A 544 13.90 -13.49 -29.52
CA ASP A 544 13.87 -12.60 -30.68
C ASP A 544 12.46 -12.12 -30.99
N PHE A 545 11.47 -12.90 -30.59
CA PHE A 545 10.04 -12.65 -30.81
C PHE A 545 9.35 -11.94 -29.60
N VAL A 546 10.10 -11.63 -28.56
CA VAL A 546 9.62 -10.85 -27.40
C VAL A 546 9.80 -9.37 -27.66
N ASN A 547 8.74 -8.59 -27.42
CA ASN A 547 8.79 -7.14 -27.58
C ASN A 547 9.90 -6.51 -26.73
N VAL A 548 10.56 -5.49 -27.28
CA VAL A 548 11.68 -4.80 -26.64
C VAL A 548 11.35 -4.25 -25.24
N CYS A 549 10.06 -3.90 -25.01
CA CYS A 549 9.62 -3.38 -23.71
C CYS A 549 9.79 -4.36 -22.53
N TYR A 550 10.04 -5.64 -22.79
CA TYR A 550 10.31 -6.68 -21.79
C TYR A 550 11.78 -7.08 -21.70
N LYS A 551 12.64 -6.52 -22.55
CA LYS A 551 14.05 -6.91 -22.62
C LYS A 551 14.92 -6.18 -21.60
N THR A 552 16.08 -6.78 -21.30
CA THR A 552 17.08 -6.24 -20.35
C THR A 552 17.53 -4.82 -20.72
N CYS A 553 17.65 -4.51 -22.04
CA CYS A 553 18.00 -3.16 -22.47
C CYS A 553 16.98 -2.10 -22.00
N THR A 554 15.69 -2.42 -22.09
CA THR A 554 14.61 -1.56 -21.57
C THR A 554 14.65 -1.47 -20.05
N GLN A 555 14.91 -2.57 -19.35
CA GLN A 555 15.06 -2.54 -17.88
C GLN A 555 16.22 -1.62 -17.44
N ARG A 556 17.34 -1.62 -18.18
CA ARG A 556 18.45 -0.70 -17.94
C ARG A 556 18.03 0.76 -18.09
N LEU A 557 17.20 1.07 -19.09
CA LEU A 557 16.67 2.43 -19.27
C LEU A 557 15.72 2.83 -18.10
N CYS A 558 14.88 1.90 -17.61
CA CYS A 558 14.02 2.17 -16.45
C CYS A 558 14.82 2.61 -15.23
N TYR A 559 15.97 2.00 -14.98
CA TYR A 559 16.78 2.21 -13.77
C TYR A 559 18.14 2.91 -14.03
N MET A 560 18.28 3.63 -15.13
CA MET A 560 19.56 4.29 -15.48
C MET A 560 19.94 5.37 -14.45
N ASN A 561 18.98 6.10 -13.95
CA ASN A 561 19.22 7.13 -12.94
C ASN A 561 19.16 6.55 -11.53
N ASN A 562 19.90 7.15 -10.60
CA ASN A 562 19.89 6.77 -9.18
C ASN A 562 18.87 7.60 -8.40
N VAL A 563 18.37 7.03 -7.32
CA VAL A 563 17.64 7.75 -6.28
C VAL A 563 18.59 8.01 -5.14
N HIS A 564 18.87 9.28 -4.87
CA HIS A 564 19.78 9.69 -3.82
C HIS A 564 19.03 10.01 -2.53
N PRO A 565 19.59 9.68 -1.36
CA PRO A 565 18.99 10.05 -0.08
C PRO A 565 18.97 11.56 0.09
N MET A 566 17.91 12.06 0.71
CA MET A 566 17.84 13.47 1.11
C MET A 566 18.70 13.69 2.37
N GLU A 567 19.63 14.60 2.30
CA GLU A 567 20.41 15.00 3.47
C GLU A 567 19.52 15.79 4.44
N THR A 568 19.64 15.47 5.73
CA THR A 568 18.84 16.08 6.79
C THR A 568 19.69 16.77 7.87
N HIS A 569 21.03 16.82 7.71
CA HIS A 569 21.92 17.46 8.66
C HIS A 569 21.66 18.98 8.77
N ASP A 570 21.24 19.61 7.69
CA ASP A 570 20.86 21.03 7.59
C ASP A 570 19.33 21.24 7.60
N MET A 571 18.57 20.23 8.01
CA MET A 571 17.11 20.32 8.02
C MET A 571 16.64 21.50 8.87
N ALA A 572 15.74 22.29 8.30
CA ALA A 572 15.12 23.40 9.02
C ALA A 572 14.46 22.89 10.31
N THR A 573 14.62 23.64 11.38
CA THR A 573 13.99 23.34 12.68
C THR A 573 12.92 24.37 12.98
N VAL A 574 11.87 23.96 13.69
CA VAL A 574 10.81 24.87 14.12
C VAL A 574 10.94 25.08 15.61
N ASP A 575 11.19 26.32 16.03
CA ASP A 575 11.20 26.70 17.44
C ASP A 575 9.81 26.49 18.05
N GLU A 576 9.71 25.66 19.08
CA GLU A 576 8.43 25.30 19.70
C GLU A 576 7.69 26.48 20.33
N ARG A 577 8.43 27.48 20.78
CA ARG A 577 7.87 28.65 21.50
C ARG A 577 7.43 29.74 20.54
N THR A 578 8.27 30.08 19.59
CA THR A 578 8.03 31.19 18.64
C THR A 578 7.35 30.71 17.35
N GLY A 579 7.45 29.42 17.04
CA GLY A 579 6.99 28.83 15.80
C GLY A 579 7.79 29.32 14.57
N ARG A 580 8.96 29.96 14.77
CA ARG A 580 9.86 30.38 13.69
C ARG A 580 10.63 29.18 13.15
N VAL A 581 10.80 29.16 11.85
CA VAL A 581 11.68 28.22 11.18
C VAL A 581 13.09 28.81 11.20
N SER A 582 14.07 28.01 11.58
CA SER A 582 15.49 28.38 11.59
C SER A 582 16.33 27.25 11.01
N GLY A 583 17.47 27.58 10.40
CA GLY A 583 18.32 26.60 9.72
C GLY A 583 17.81 26.27 8.31
N GLY A 584 18.56 25.45 7.60
CA GLY A 584 18.31 25.12 6.20
C GLY A 584 19.01 26.08 5.25
N ALA A 585 20.15 25.69 4.68
CA ALA A 585 20.84 26.45 3.65
C ALA A 585 19.92 26.59 2.44
N ALA A 586 19.45 27.80 2.14
CA ALA A 586 18.59 28.18 1.02
C ALA A 586 17.09 28.36 1.34
N LEU A 587 16.76 28.84 2.53
CA LEU A 587 15.43 29.38 2.76
C LEU A 587 15.45 30.85 2.28
N ASP A 588 14.90 31.09 1.11
CA ASP A 588 14.57 32.45 0.62
C ASP A 588 13.59 33.11 1.62
N ASP A 589 13.58 34.44 1.75
CA ASP A 589 12.73 35.18 2.72
C ASP A 589 11.21 34.85 2.58
N ASN A 590 10.79 34.33 1.45
CA ASN A 590 9.45 33.80 1.23
C ASN A 590 9.11 32.55 2.08
N PHE A 591 10.10 31.83 2.63
CA PHE A 591 9.90 30.63 3.47
C PHE A 591 9.46 30.94 4.90
N ASN A 592 9.57 32.19 5.35
CA ASN A 592 9.00 32.58 6.64
C ASN A 592 7.45 32.63 6.65
N ARG A 593 6.79 32.27 5.54
CA ARG A 593 5.34 32.14 5.50
C ARG A 593 4.90 31.05 6.47
N ARG A 594 4.03 31.44 7.38
CA ARG A 594 3.43 30.56 8.39
C ARG A 594 2.47 29.56 7.72
N ILE A 595 2.98 28.43 7.23
CA ILE A 595 2.12 27.40 6.63
C ILE A 595 1.33 26.73 7.75
N LEU A 596 0.03 26.84 7.66
CA LEU A 596 -0.93 26.19 8.54
C LEU A 596 -1.33 24.82 7.95
N PRO A 597 -1.65 23.84 8.80
CA PRO A 597 -2.18 22.56 8.34
C PRO A 597 -3.57 22.74 7.69
N PRO A 598 -4.08 21.71 7.00
CA PRO A 598 -5.48 21.67 6.55
C PRO A 598 -6.46 21.89 7.71
N SER A 599 -7.65 22.40 7.40
CA SER A 599 -8.69 22.67 8.39
C SER A 599 -9.31 21.42 9.01
N ASN A 600 -9.02 20.24 8.48
CA ASN A 600 -9.62 18.96 8.88
C ASN A 600 -8.66 18.07 9.68
N PRO A 601 -8.42 18.33 10.98
CA PRO A 601 -7.67 17.39 11.81
C PRO A 601 -8.48 16.10 11.96
N ARG A 602 -7.77 14.98 11.97
CA ARG A 602 -8.41 13.68 12.14
C ARG A 602 -9.16 13.62 13.47
N LYS A 603 -10.41 13.22 13.43
CA LYS A 603 -11.24 13.00 14.63
C LYS A 603 -10.64 11.88 15.48
N ARG A 604 -10.57 12.10 16.82
CA ARG A 604 -10.12 11.08 17.77
C ARG A 604 -11.09 9.90 17.76
N GLY A 605 -10.57 8.67 17.77
CA GLY A 605 -11.37 7.46 17.86
C GLY A 605 -10.75 6.29 17.06
N ARG A 606 -11.38 5.12 17.14
CA ARG A 606 -10.98 3.96 16.36
C ARG A 606 -11.23 4.24 14.88
N PRO A 607 -10.24 4.00 13.99
CA PRO A 607 -10.46 4.14 12.55
C PRO A 607 -11.65 3.28 12.09
N LYS A 608 -12.47 3.80 11.17
CA LYS A 608 -13.53 2.99 10.57
C LYS A 608 -12.87 1.83 9.83
N SER A 609 -13.23 0.61 10.17
CA SER A 609 -12.65 -0.62 9.61
C SER A 609 -13.17 -0.93 8.19
N ARG A 610 -14.21 -0.23 7.73
CA ARG A 610 -14.78 -0.41 6.39
C ARG A 610 -14.42 0.76 5.49
N ARG A 611 -13.96 0.44 4.28
CA ARG A 611 -13.82 1.38 3.17
C ARG A 611 -15.19 2.07 2.95
N ARG A 612 -15.23 3.39 2.82
CA ARG A 612 -16.40 4.07 2.24
C ARG A 612 -16.43 3.65 0.78
N GLU A 613 -17.53 3.05 0.35
CA GLU A 613 -17.79 2.80 -1.05
C GLU A 613 -17.80 4.14 -1.79
N SER A 614 -17.31 4.18 -3.02
CA SER A 614 -17.24 5.40 -3.83
C SER A 614 -18.63 6.09 -3.91
N GLN A 615 -18.64 7.39 -4.07
CA GLN A 615 -19.85 8.24 -4.03
C GLN A 615 -20.88 7.89 -5.10
N THR A 616 -20.52 7.12 -6.12
CA THR A 616 -21.40 6.63 -7.19
C THR A 616 -22.38 5.55 -6.75
N GLN A 617 -22.22 4.96 -5.56
CA GLN A 617 -23.22 4.05 -5.00
C GLN A 617 -24.13 4.84 -4.06
N GLY A 618 -25.38 5.04 -4.47
CA GLY A 618 -26.42 5.64 -3.63
C GLY A 618 -26.42 5.03 -2.23
N VAL A 619 -26.64 5.88 -1.23
CA VAL A 619 -26.66 5.50 0.20
C VAL A 619 -27.51 4.25 0.38
N ARG A 620 -26.88 3.10 0.63
CA ARG A 620 -27.59 1.87 1.01
C ARG A 620 -28.32 2.12 2.32
N THR A 621 -29.59 2.43 2.25
CA THR A 621 -30.47 2.39 3.41
C THR A 621 -30.58 0.95 3.90
N LYS A 622 -29.89 0.64 5.00
CA LYS A 622 -29.99 -0.67 5.62
C LYS A 622 -31.36 -0.86 6.20
N ARG A 623 -32.03 -1.95 5.83
CA ARG A 623 -33.29 -2.37 6.42
C ARG A 623 -33.01 -3.17 7.71
N CYS A 624 -33.78 -2.91 8.74
CA CYS A 624 -33.77 -3.67 9.99
C CYS A 624 -34.18 -5.12 9.72
N SER A 625 -33.36 -6.09 10.14
CA SER A 625 -33.68 -7.51 9.95
C SER A 625 -34.76 -8.02 10.90
N LYS A 626 -35.36 -7.16 11.74
CA LYS A 626 -36.49 -7.48 12.63
C LYS A 626 -37.83 -7.01 12.07
N CYS A 627 -37.92 -5.77 11.57
CA CYS A 627 -39.15 -5.16 11.10
C CYS A 627 -39.11 -4.74 9.62
N HIS A 628 -38.03 -5.00 8.91
CA HIS A 628 -37.77 -4.65 7.50
C HIS A 628 -37.81 -3.15 7.14
N GLU A 629 -38.00 -2.24 8.10
CA GLU A 629 -37.97 -0.80 7.90
C GLU A 629 -36.53 -0.27 7.88
N THR A 630 -36.34 0.91 7.27
CA THR A 630 -35.05 1.59 7.15
C THR A 630 -34.78 2.54 8.31
N GLY A 631 -33.51 2.88 8.58
CA GLY A 631 -33.12 3.92 9.52
C GLY A 631 -32.68 3.46 10.92
N HIS A 632 -32.80 2.17 11.27
CA HIS A 632 -32.35 1.60 12.53
C HIS A 632 -31.81 0.17 12.39
N TYR A 633 -31.11 -0.33 13.39
CA TYR A 633 -30.59 -1.70 13.44
C TYR A 633 -31.48 -2.63 14.28
N LYS A 634 -31.39 -3.95 14.05
CA LYS A 634 -32.10 -4.98 14.83
C LYS A 634 -32.00 -4.75 16.34
N ASN A 635 -30.81 -4.37 16.83
CA ASN A 635 -30.52 -4.18 18.26
C ASN A 635 -31.16 -2.91 18.85
N THR A 636 -31.56 -1.96 18.01
CA THR A 636 -32.23 -0.72 18.40
C THR A 636 -33.68 -0.67 17.91
N CYS A 637 -34.18 -1.77 17.37
CA CYS A 637 -35.52 -1.86 16.81
C CYS A 637 -36.59 -1.95 17.91
N ARG A 638 -37.46 -0.96 17.94
CA ARG A 638 -38.66 -0.92 18.83
C ARG A 638 -39.92 -1.48 18.18
N ASN A 639 -39.90 -1.70 16.86
CA ASN A 639 -41.04 -2.18 16.10
C ASN A 639 -41.26 -3.70 16.32
N PRO A 640 -42.50 -4.19 16.21
CA PRO A 640 -42.83 -5.60 16.23
C PRO A 640 -42.03 -6.35 15.11
N ARG A 641 -41.92 -7.64 15.25
CA ARG A 641 -41.29 -8.49 14.21
C ARG A 641 -42.25 -8.53 13.02
N ALA A 642 -41.76 -8.30 11.80
CA ALA A 642 -42.56 -8.53 10.61
C ALA A 642 -42.84 -10.02 10.49
N ASP A 643 -44.12 -10.41 10.51
CA ASP A 643 -44.52 -11.77 10.26
C ASP A 643 -44.23 -12.13 8.80
N PHE A 644 -43.66 -13.31 8.57
CA PHE A 644 -43.51 -13.86 7.24
C PHE A 644 -44.87 -14.32 6.77
N ASP A 645 -45.55 -13.56 5.94
CA ASP A 645 -46.64 -14.08 5.14
C ASP A 645 -46.06 -15.11 4.16
N ALA A 646 -46.58 -16.30 4.29
CA ALA A 646 -46.33 -17.46 3.43
C ALA A 646 -47.07 -17.26 2.10
N ASP A 647 -46.53 -16.44 1.19
CA ASP A 647 -46.95 -16.37 -0.19
C ASP A 647 -45.77 -15.98 -1.08
N TYR A 648 -44.91 -16.93 -1.36
CA TYR A 648 -44.00 -16.90 -2.51
C TYR A 648 -43.64 -18.35 -2.93
N GLU A 649 -44.67 -19.12 -3.32
CA GLU A 649 -44.52 -20.20 -4.28
C GLU A 649 -44.71 -19.61 -5.68
N GLY A 650 -43.63 -19.32 -6.34
CA GLY A 650 -43.64 -18.80 -7.70
C GLY A 650 -42.25 -18.41 -8.14
N ASP A 651 -41.44 -19.37 -8.52
CA ASP A 651 -40.35 -19.30 -9.49
C ASP A 651 -39.36 -20.47 -9.30
N LEU A 652 -39.89 -21.69 -9.24
CA LEU A 652 -39.09 -22.93 -9.24
C LEU A 652 -39.19 -23.71 -10.57
N VAL A 653 -39.60 -23.02 -11.66
CA VAL A 653 -39.70 -23.66 -12.97
C VAL A 653 -38.95 -22.80 -13.98
N ALA A 654 -37.63 -22.94 -14.07
CA ALA A 654 -36.84 -22.48 -15.21
C ALA A 654 -35.37 -22.93 -15.24
N VAL A 655 -34.92 -23.81 -14.32
CA VAL A 655 -33.51 -24.23 -14.32
C VAL A 655 -33.38 -25.73 -14.63
N GLU A 656 -34.43 -26.52 -14.45
CA GLU A 656 -34.38 -27.98 -14.76
C GLU A 656 -34.58 -28.28 -16.25
N ASP A 657 -35.20 -27.40 -17.03
CA ASP A 657 -35.41 -27.58 -18.48
C ASP A 657 -34.21 -27.24 -19.37
N LEU A 658 -33.12 -26.74 -18.80
CA LEU A 658 -31.89 -26.45 -19.55
C LEU A 658 -30.76 -27.48 -19.34
N LEU A 659 -30.98 -28.48 -18.46
CA LEU A 659 -30.02 -29.56 -18.24
C LEU A 659 -30.54 -30.93 -18.68
N GLY A 660 -31.74 -31.00 -19.24
CA GLY A 660 -32.40 -32.22 -19.66
C GLY A 660 -32.72 -32.26 -21.16
N GLY A 661 -31.73 -32.30 -22.00
CA GLY A 661 -31.95 -32.40 -23.43
C GLY A 661 -30.74 -32.86 -24.23
N THR A 662 -30.33 -34.13 -24.03
CA THR A 662 -29.76 -34.95 -25.12
C THR A 662 -29.80 -36.41 -24.67
N ALA A 663 -30.74 -37.09 -25.20
CA ALA A 663 -30.58 -38.54 -25.51
C ALA A 663 -29.81 -38.65 -26.81
#